data_f874a2740058a32e7afefd2681278bc2
#
_entry.id   f874a2740058a32e7afefd2681278bc2
#
_cell.length_a   1.000
_cell.length_b   1.000
_cell.length_c   1.000
_cell.angle_alpha   90.00
_cell.angle_beta   90.00
_cell.angle_gamma   90.00
#
_symmetry.space_group_name_H-M   'P 1'
#
loop_
_entity.id
_entity.type
_entity.pdbx_description
1 polymer ?
#
loop_
_entity_poly.entity_id
_entity_poly.type
_entity_poly.pdbx_seq_one_letter_code
_entity_poly.pdbx_strand_id
1 'polypeptide(L)'
;MEIDKLSEILRSYTDKIKYNSGFASFKRNYVSNDYVNVKGNEATFYGTVFDEHHRKSYTSMISINTYARTISNVSCDCQNVFNNKGPVVCPHIVATVLTGIKKLRDKTKEEFSEGDIVLNPSITFDISQSRNGNLGGNLNIEGVDKLEYANIFQSYKDNYKYHLMTDGSYIDLKDNDLQKIFQLIDVLGIYGDLTKIKIPDSKSAFLEKLLEDEPLDFISGKKYVDNVIKKYDKLNKNIKVPENLNANLRNYQVDGFEFFNALANYKFGGILADEMGLGKTIQTIAFLLSQNNKKSIVVTPTSLIFNWKSEFEKFAPDIKLAVAYGSKSHRQNILENYKEYDVILTSYGTFKNDIEKYNELNFDYCVIDEAQNIKNPDSLITKAIKTINADVRFALSGTPVENNLMELWSIFDFIMPGYLYNKNKFEKIFVNNDKNYNHLKNLIKPFMLRRTKKEVIDELPEKIEQKFYVEMEKEHKRAYKSFVNLIKRRILENDEDNMTVFSYLTKLRQLSIAPEIIVKNYKGKNSKLEILMNIINSQKDRKILVFSQFTKVLKLIEDRLKEENINYSYLDGKTEAKERIKLVDDFNKSNDKKVFLISLKAGGTGLNLTSASMVIHFDPWFNPAVENQASDRAHRMGQKNVVDVIKLISKDTVEEKVIAMQESKKELIEDIINSNLENSTSLKKLSREDIIDLFENMD
;
A
#
# COMPACT_ATOMS: atom_id res chain seq x y z
N MET A 1 -8.71 -35.73 -3.17
CA MET A 1 -7.23 -35.94 -3.19
C MET A 1 -6.52 -34.60 -3.27
N GLU A 2 -5.56 -34.32 -2.41
CA GLU A 2 -4.83 -33.04 -2.42
C GLU A 2 -3.68 -33.11 -3.41
N ILE A 3 -3.86 -32.46 -4.59
CA ILE A 3 -2.87 -32.52 -5.69
C ILE A 3 -1.50 -31.98 -5.25
N ASP A 4 -1.45 -30.97 -4.39
CA ASP A 4 -0.19 -30.38 -3.93
C ASP A 4 0.60 -31.31 -3.00
N LYS A 5 -0.06 -32.15 -2.23
CA LYS A 5 0.60 -33.19 -1.42
C LYS A 5 1.30 -34.26 -2.28
N LEU A 6 0.86 -34.49 -3.52
CA LEU A 6 1.52 -35.43 -4.43
C LEU A 6 2.98 -35.03 -4.68
N SER A 7 3.25 -33.77 -4.89
CA SER A 7 4.62 -33.30 -5.14
C SER A 7 5.47 -33.29 -3.87
N GLU A 8 4.88 -33.04 -2.70
CA GLU A 8 5.58 -33.12 -1.41
C GLU A 8 5.96 -34.58 -1.09
N ILE A 9 5.02 -35.51 -1.27
CA ILE A 9 5.27 -36.94 -1.06
C ILE A 9 6.35 -37.44 -2.01
N LEU A 10 6.26 -37.09 -3.30
CA LEU A 10 7.26 -37.42 -4.29
C LEU A 10 8.67 -36.96 -3.88
N ARG A 11 8.79 -35.73 -3.38
CA ARG A 11 10.05 -35.16 -2.89
C ARG A 11 10.60 -35.90 -1.67
N SER A 12 9.75 -36.38 -0.76
CA SER A 12 10.18 -37.10 0.44
C SER A 12 10.80 -38.48 0.12
N TYR A 13 10.47 -39.05 -1.05
CA TYR A 13 10.99 -40.34 -1.54
C TYR A 13 12.10 -40.22 -2.60
N THR A 14 12.57 -38.99 -2.86
CA THR A 14 13.54 -38.69 -3.92
C THR A 14 14.67 -37.81 -3.39
N ASP A 15 15.92 -38.10 -3.76
CA ASP A 15 17.01 -37.17 -3.51
C ASP A 15 16.96 -35.96 -4.46
N LYS A 16 17.60 -34.85 -4.02
CA LYS A 16 17.58 -33.59 -4.74
C LYS A 16 18.12 -33.67 -6.19
N ILE A 17 19.11 -34.53 -6.43
CA ILE A 17 19.75 -34.68 -7.76
C ILE A 17 18.76 -35.35 -8.71
N LYS A 18 18.16 -36.47 -8.29
CA LYS A 18 17.18 -37.20 -9.10
C LYS A 18 15.93 -36.41 -9.35
N TYR A 19 15.45 -35.66 -8.33
CA TYR A 19 14.31 -34.76 -8.49
C TYR A 19 14.58 -33.68 -9.55
N ASN A 20 15.72 -33.00 -9.47
CA ASN A 20 16.08 -31.96 -10.44
C ASN A 20 16.25 -32.50 -11.86
N SER A 21 16.82 -33.69 -12.03
CA SER A 21 16.94 -34.34 -13.32
C SER A 21 15.56 -34.67 -13.92
N GLY A 22 14.66 -35.27 -13.13
CA GLY A 22 13.29 -35.54 -13.57
C GLY A 22 12.49 -34.26 -13.87
N PHE A 23 12.67 -33.21 -13.08
CA PHE A 23 12.06 -31.91 -13.33
C PHE A 23 12.55 -31.27 -14.65
N ALA A 24 13.83 -31.46 -15.01
CA ALA A 24 14.35 -31.02 -16.30
C ALA A 24 13.69 -31.76 -17.47
N SER A 25 13.52 -33.09 -17.36
CA SER A 25 12.81 -33.90 -18.36
C SER A 25 11.33 -33.50 -18.51
N PHE A 26 10.65 -33.21 -17.42
CA PHE A 26 9.29 -32.67 -17.40
C PHE A 26 9.23 -31.32 -18.14
N LYS A 27 10.13 -30.37 -17.83
CA LYS A 27 10.17 -29.06 -18.51
C LYS A 27 10.40 -29.14 -20.01
N ARG A 28 11.15 -30.16 -20.48
CA ARG A 28 11.42 -30.39 -21.88
C ARG A 28 10.33 -31.18 -22.61
N ASN A 29 9.23 -31.50 -21.96
CA ASN A 29 8.14 -32.33 -22.47
C ASN A 29 8.59 -33.71 -22.99
N TYR A 30 9.54 -34.37 -22.29
CA TYR A 30 10.07 -35.68 -22.65
C TYR A 30 9.20 -36.87 -22.24
N VAL A 31 8.00 -36.61 -21.65
CA VAL A 31 7.04 -37.63 -21.23
C VAL A 31 5.97 -37.82 -22.32
N SER A 32 5.79 -39.04 -22.77
CA SER A 32 4.77 -39.47 -23.74
C SER A 32 3.95 -40.64 -23.17
N ASN A 33 2.80 -40.93 -23.79
CA ASN A 33 1.88 -41.98 -23.36
C ASN A 33 1.56 -41.93 -21.88
N ASP A 34 1.43 -40.75 -21.36
CA ASP A 34 1.18 -40.52 -19.93
C ASP A 34 -0.31 -40.63 -19.61
N TYR A 35 -0.57 -41.31 -18.50
CA TYR A 35 -1.90 -41.59 -18.00
C TYR A 35 -1.94 -41.45 -16.46
N VAL A 36 -3.00 -40.89 -15.94
CA VAL A 36 -3.25 -40.77 -14.48
C VAL A 36 -4.60 -41.36 -14.15
N ASN A 37 -4.62 -42.27 -13.19
CA ASN A 37 -5.84 -42.85 -12.63
C ASN A 37 -5.94 -42.49 -11.16
N VAL A 38 -7.06 -41.87 -10.75
CA VAL A 38 -7.33 -41.50 -9.36
C VAL A 38 -8.46 -42.38 -8.80
N LYS A 39 -8.19 -43.02 -7.66
CA LYS A 39 -9.20 -43.77 -6.88
C LYS A 39 -9.13 -43.33 -5.43
N GLY A 40 -10.09 -42.54 -4.99
CA GLY A 40 -10.11 -41.98 -3.63
C GLY A 40 -8.84 -41.12 -3.35
N ASN A 41 -8.08 -41.53 -2.33
CA ASN A 41 -6.84 -40.84 -1.95
C ASN A 41 -5.58 -41.38 -2.66
N GLU A 42 -5.72 -42.28 -3.61
CA GLU A 42 -4.60 -42.88 -4.33
C GLU A 42 -4.60 -42.42 -5.79
N ALA A 43 -3.46 -41.88 -6.26
CA ALA A 43 -3.23 -41.55 -7.66
C ALA A 43 -2.15 -42.47 -8.25
N THR A 44 -2.45 -43.11 -9.35
CA THR A 44 -1.50 -43.94 -10.10
C THR A 44 -1.10 -43.19 -11.37
N PHE A 45 0.18 -42.97 -11.50
CA PHE A 45 0.81 -42.29 -12.64
C PHE A 45 1.52 -43.29 -13.53
N TYR A 46 1.38 -43.13 -14.83
CA TYR A 46 1.98 -43.96 -15.85
C TYR A 46 2.50 -43.07 -16.99
N GLY A 47 3.70 -43.38 -17.53
CA GLY A 47 4.24 -42.60 -18.64
C GLY A 47 5.54 -43.18 -19.19
N THR A 48 5.87 -42.82 -20.43
CA THR A 48 7.11 -43.15 -21.11
C THR A 48 7.97 -41.92 -21.23
N VAL A 49 9.16 -41.92 -20.63
CA VAL A 49 10.05 -40.76 -20.52
C VAL A 49 11.28 -41.00 -21.44
N PHE A 50 11.53 -40.05 -22.34
CA PHE A 50 12.75 -40.03 -23.15
C PHE A 50 13.93 -39.51 -22.30
N ASP A 51 14.99 -40.31 -22.21
CA ASP A 51 16.24 -39.93 -21.56
C ASP A 51 17.27 -39.52 -22.63
N GLU A 52 17.62 -38.24 -22.64
CA GLU A 52 18.55 -37.62 -23.60
C GLU A 52 19.97 -38.16 -23.45
N HIS A 53 20.41 -38.48 -22.21
CA HIS A 53 21.77 -39.02 -21.97
C HIS A 53 21.95 -40.42 -22.49
N HIS A 54 20.94 -41.26 -22.35
CA HIS A 54 20.99 -42.65 -22.81
C HIS A 54 20.39 -42.84 -24.23
N ARG A 55 19.77 -41.78 -24.77
CA ARG A 55 19.02 -41.80 -26.05
C ARG A 55 18.00 -42.94 -26.14
N LYS A 56 17.33 -43.22 -25.03
CA LYS A 56 16.37 -44.31 -24.85
C LYS A 56 15.16 -43.85 -24.09
N SER A 57 13.99 -44.46 -24.36
CA SER A 57 12.76 -44.20 -23.60
C SER A 57 12.58 -45.28 -22.54
N TYR A 58 12.10 -44.86 -21.36
CA TYR A 58 11.84 -45.71 -20.20
C TYR A 58 10.39 -45.56 -19.77
N THR A 59 9.70 -46.71 -19.64
CA THR A 59 8.33 -46.74 -19.11
C THR A 59 8.39 -46.73 -17.59
N SER A 60 7.57 -45.91 -16.94
CA SER A 60 7.52 -45.75 -15.48
C SER A 60 6.12 -45.74 -14.97
N MET A 61 5.92 -46.26 -13.77
CA MET A 61 4.64 -46.28 -13.04
C MET A 61 4.90 -46.08 -11.54
N ILE A 62 3.97 -45.38 -10.88
CA ILE A 62 3.96 -45.19 -9.42
C ILE A 62 2.54 -44.88 -8.94
N SER A 63 2.18 -45.45 -7.78
CA SER A 63 0.97 -45.04 -7.05
C SER A 63 1.35 -44.23 -5.82
N ILE A 64 0.67 -43.12 -5.58
CA ILE A 64 0.86 -42.23 -4.42
C ILE A 64 -0.45 -42.11 -3.66
N ASN A 65 -0.42 -42.45 -2.37
CA ASN A 65 -1.56 -42.26 -1.47
C ASN A 65 -1.38 -40.98 -0.65
N THR A 66 -2.24 -40.00 -0.85
CA THR A 66 -2.15 -38.66 -0.22
C THR A 66 -2.57 -38.68 1.24
N TYR A 67 -3.44 -39.65 1.67
CA TYR A 67 -3.87 -39.81 3.05
C TYR A 67 -2.81 -40.52 3.88
N ALA A 68 -2.34 -41.68 3.40
CA ALA A 68 -1.31 -42.46 4.08
C ALA A 68 0.09 -41.86 3.93
N ARG A 69 0.29 -40.90 3.03
CA ARG A 69 1.60 -40.31 2.66
C ARG A 69 2.63 -41.36 2.22
N THR A 70 2.19 -42.37 1.48
CA THR A 70 3.03 -43.49 1.03
C THR A 70 3.04 -43.60 -0.48
N ILE A 71 4.09 -44.26 -1.02
CA ILE A 71 4.17 -44.68 -2.40
C ILE A 71 4.05 -46.20 -2.49
N SER A 72 3.44 -46.67 -3.57
CA SER A 72 3.30 -48.07 -3.92
C SER A 72 3.43 -48.31 -5.43
N ASN A 73 3.43 -49.55 -5.88
CA ASN A 73 3.49 -49.90 -7.32
C ASN A 73 4.60 -49.21 -8.09
N VAL A 74 5.79 -49.02 -7.49
CA VAL A 74 6.91 -48.33 -8.07
C VAL A 74 7.61 -49.21 -9.07
N SER A 75 7.60 -48.85 -10.38
CA SER A 75 8.30 -49.56 -11.43
C SER A 75 8.86 -48.61 -12.45
N CYS A 76 10.04 -48.92 -13.02
CA CYS A 76 10.63 -48.23 -14.16
C CYS A 76 11.62 -49.16 -14.89
N ASP A 77 11.61 -49.17 -16.21
CA ASP A 77 12.49 -49.99 -17.03
C ASP A 77 13.98 -49.63 -16.87
N CYS A 78 14.29 -48.51 -16.18
CA CYS A 78 15.69 -48.14 -15.88
C CYS A 78 16.31 -48.96 -14.74
N GLN A 79 15.58 -49.88 -14.11
CA GLN A 79 16.00 -50.77 -13.04
C GLN A 79 16.52 -50.10 -11.75
N ASN A 80 16.51 -48.78 -11.63
CA ASN A 80 16.98 -48.03 -10.46
C ASN A 80 15.86 -47.68 -9.48
N VAL A 81 14.90 -48.61 -9.23
CA VAL A 81 13.68 -48.36 -8.46
C VAL A 81 13.62 -49.04 -7.09
N PHE A 82 14.64 -49.89 -6.76
CA PHE A 82 14.74 -50.52 -5.46
C PHE A 82 16.17 -50.49 -4.90
N ASN A 83 16.29 -50.24 -3.62
CA ASN A 83 17.51 -50.45 -2.85
C ASN A 83 17.21 -51.17 -1.52
N ASN A 84 18.26 -51.49 -0.72
CA ASN A 84 18.12 -52.19 0.56
C ASN A 84 17.24 -51.47 1.62
N LYS A 85 16.73 -50.27 1.32
CA LYS A 85 15.89 -49.43 2.20
C LYS A 85 14.43 -49.27 1.69
N GLY A 86 14.08 -49.91 0.57
CA GLY A 86 12.74 -49.84 -0.01
C GLY A 86 12.65 -49.21 -1.39
N PRO A 87 11.47 -48.84 -1.88
CA PRO A 87 11.28 -48.27 -3.20
C PRO A 87 11.98 -46.91 -3.35
N VAL A 88 12.71 -46.73 -4.45
CA VAL A 88 13.45 -45.49 -4.79
C VAL A 88 12.84 -44.87 -6.03
N VAL A 89 12.56 -43.59 -5.97
CA VAL A 89 12.04 -42.82 -7.09
C VAL A 89 13.19 -42.35 -8.00
N CYS A 90 13.20 -42.84 -9.24
CA CYS A 90 14.19 -42.42 -10.26
C CYS A 90 13.73 -41.13 -10.97
N PRO A 91 14.63 -40.46 -11.76
CA PRO A 91 14.24 -39.25 -12.48
C PRO A 91 13.10 -39.45 -13.49
N HIS A 92 12.94 -40.60 -14.10
CA HIS A 92 11.85 -40.89 -15.03
C HIS A 92 10.49 -40.90 -14.31
N ILE A 93 10.42 -41.53 -13.13
CA ILE A 93 9.22 -41.49 -12.30
C ILE A 93 8.88 -40.06 -11.87
N VAL A 94 9.87 -39.25 -11.49
CA VAL A 94 9.66 -37.82 -11.17
C VAL A 94 9.02 -37.09 -12.35
N ALA A 95 9.57 -37.25 -13.55
CA ALA A 95 9.03 -36.61 -14.75
C ALA A 95 7.58 -37.05 -15.04
N THR A 96 7.29 -38.34 -14.94
CA THR A 96 5.94 -38.91 -15.12
C THR A 96 4.94 -38.35 -14.12
N VAL A 97 5.30 -38.30 -12.82
CA VAL A 97 4.40 -37.75 -11.79
C VAL A 97 4.16 -36.28 -12.00
N LEU A 98 5.19 -35.49 -12.30
CA LEU A 98 5.03 -34.05 -12.56
C LEU A 98 4.16 -33.77 -13.78
N THR A 99 4.29 -34.57 -14.84
CA THR A 99 3.41 -34.49 -16.03
C THR A 99 1.98 -34.85 -15.68
N GLY A 100 1.78 -35.91 -14.92
CA GLY A 100 0.45 -36.32 -14.45
C GLY A 100 -0.19 -35.29 -13.51
N ILE A 101 0.58 -34.71 -12.57
CA ILE A 101 0.12 -33.59 -11.73
C ILE A 101 -0.30 -32.39 -12.58
N LYS A 102 0.47 -32.04 -13.61
CA LYS A 102 0.08 -31.01 -14.57
C LYS A 102 -1.23 -31.35 -15.25
N LYS A 103 -1.41 -32.56 -15.76
CA LYS A 103 -2.66 -33.01 -16.38
C LYS A 103 -3.86 -32.96 -15.40
N LEU A 104 -3.66 -33.38 -14.16
CA LEU A 104 -4.71 -33.28 -13.14
C LEU A 104 -5.08 -31.82 -12.88
N ARG A 105 -4.10 -30.91 -12.82
CA ARG A 105 -4.34 -29.47 -12.72
C ARG A 105 -4.98 -28.89 -13.97
N ASP A 106 -4.56 -29.30 -15.15
CA ASP A 106 -5.11 -28.83 -16.43
C ASP A 106 -6.55 -29.33 -16.62
N LYS A 107 -6.87 -30.60 -16.24
CA LYS A 107 -8.25 -31.11 -16.20
C LYS A 107 -9.18 -30.28 -15.30
N THR A 108 -8.66 -29.72 -14.23
CA THR A 108 -9.42 -28.79 -13.37
C THR A 108 -9.57 -27.38 -14.00
N LYS A 109 -8.97 -27.11 -15.16
CA LYS A 109 -9.02 -25.79 -15.86
C LYS A 109 -9.72 -25.80 -17.20
N GLU A 110 -9.90 -26.99 -17.85
CA GLU A 110 -10.48 -27.14 -19.18
C GLU A 110 -11.86 -27.77 -19.16
N GLU A 111 -12.55 -27.82 -20.32
CA GLU A 111 -13.86 -28.43 -20.48
C GLU A 111 -13.86 -29.94 -20.19
N PHE A 112 -15.00 -30.42 -19.70
CA PHE A 112 -15.17 -31.81 -19.27
C PHE A 112 -15.26 -32.76 -20.46
N SER A 113 -14.79 -34.01 -20.25
CA SER A 113 -15.02 -35.12 -21.18
C SER A 113 -16.40 -35.76 -20.94
N GLU A 114 -16.97 -36.40 -21.97
CA GLU A 114 -18.21 -37.19 -21.82
C GLU A 114 -18.04 -38.23 -20.69
N GLY A 115 -18.86 -38.06 -19.62
CA GLY A 115 -18.83 -38.93 -18.43
C GLY A 115 -18.34 -38.29 -17.12
N ASP A 116 -17.81 -37.07 -17.15
CA ASP A 116 -17.45 -36.35 -15.93
C ASP A 116 -18.70 -35.75 -15.25
N ILE A 117 -18.87 -36.00 -13.95
CA ILE A 117 -19.99 -35.46 -13.15
C ILE A 117 -19.57 -34.14 -12.54
N VAL A 118 -20.26 -33.07 -12.89
CA VAL A 118 -20.08 -31.73 -12.30
C VAL A 118 -21.22 -31.45 -11.35
N LEU A 119 -20.91 -31.18 -10.09
CA LEU A 119 -21.88 -30.83 -9.06
C LEU A 119 -22.07 -29.31 -9.03
N ASN A 120 -23.33 -28.87 -9.09
CA ASN A 120 -23.75 -27.50 -8.77
C ASN A 120 -24.56 -27.56 -7.47
N PRO A 121 -23.88 -27.57 -6.31
CA PRO A 121 -24.54 -27.81 -5.03
C PRO A 121 -25.34 -26.58 -4.59
N SER A 122 -26.48 -26.80 -3.94
CA SER A 122 -27.13 -25.74 -3.17
C SER A 122 -26.30 -25.42 -1.91
N ILE A 123 -26.26 -24.15 -1.55
CA ILE A 123 -25.44 -23.65 -0.45
C ILE A 123 -26.34 -22.99 0.57
N THR A 124 -26.10 -23.27 1.85
CA THR A 124 -26.72 -22.54 2.96
C THR A 124 -25.67 -22.13 3.98
N PHE A 125 -25.81 -20.91 4.49
CA PHE A 125 -24.94 -20.38 5.53
C PHE A 125 -25.76 -19.80 6.68
N ASP A 126 -25.81 -20.51 7.81
CA ASP A 126 -26.63 -20.14 8.95
C ASP A 126 -25.78 -19.42 10.00
N ILE A 127 -26.06 -18.13 10.21
CA ILE A 127 -25.46 -17.34 11.28
C ILE A 127 -26.22 -17.64 12.58
N SER A 128 -25.47 -17.91 13.63
CA SER A 128 -26.00 -18.20 14.96
C SER A 128 -25.24 -17.42 16.04
N GLN A 129 -25.86 -17.29 17.20
CA GLN A 129 -25.22 -16.67 18.36
C GLN A 129 -25.14 -17.68 19.50
N SER A 130 -23.93 -17.88 20.05
CA SER A 130 -23.72 -18.76 21.20
C SER A 130 -24.30 -18.15 22.48
N ARG A 131 -24.44 -18.96 23.53
CA ARG A 131 -24.90 -18.50 24.86
C ARG A 131 -24.01 -17.38 25.43
N ASN A 132 -22.74 -17.34 25.07
CA ASN A 132 -21.79 -16.30 25.47
C ASN A 132 -21.84 -15.06 24.59
N GLY A 133 -22.77 -14.97 23.63
CA GLY A 133 -22.95 -13.82 22.75
C GLY A 133 -22.11 -13.82 21.49
N ASN A 134 -21.15 -14.76 21.32
CA ASN A 134 -20.27 -14.80 20.16
C ASN A 134 -21.03 -15.30 18.91
N LEU A 135 -20.77 -14.65 17.76
CA LEU A 135 -21.31 -15.07 16.48
C LEU A 135 -20.60 -16.31 15.94
N GLY A 136 -21.37 -17.17 15.32
CA GLY A 136 -20.89 -18.36 14.61
C GLY A 136 -21.58 -18.50 13.27
N GLY A 137 -20.98 -19.25 12.37
CA GLY A 137 -21.55 -19.61 11.08
C GLY A 137 -21.49 -21.11 10.86
N ASN A 138 -22.51 -21.69 10.25
CA ASN A 138 -22.56 -23.07 9.83
C ASN A 138 -22.75 -23.13 8.32
N LEU A 139 -21.68 -23.51 7.60
CA LEU A 139 -21.71 -23.69 6.16
C LEU A 139 -22.20 -25.09 5.85
N ASN A 140 -23.16 -25.21 4.94
CA ASN A 140 -23.59 -26.48 4.38
C ASN A 140 -23.61 -26.38 2.85
N ILE A 141 -22.88 -27.31 2.21
CA ILE A 141 -22.83 -27.47 0.75
C ILE A 141 -23.46 -28.83 0.46
N GLU A 142 -24.62 -28.83 -0.17
CA GLU A 142 -25.40 -30.04 -0.39
C GLU A 142 -24.66 -31.04 -1.28
N GLY A 143 -24.65 -32.30 -0.88
CA GLY A 143 -23.97 -33.36 -1.62
C GLY A 143 -22.44 -33.41 -1.47
N VAL A 144 -21.85 -32.53 -0.64
CA VAL A 144 -20.40 -32.46 -0.41
C VAL A 144 -20.04 -32.91 1.00
N ASP A 145 -19.04 -33.79 1.12
CA ASP A 145 -18.53 -34.17 2.45
C ASP A 145 -17.88 -32.95 3.13
N LYS A 146 -18.24 -32.72 4.40
CA LYS A 146 -17.72 -31.62 5.21
C LYS A 146 -16.20 -31.63 5.35
N LEU A 147 -15.56 -32.78 5.26
CA LEU A 147 -14.11 -32.93 5.31
C LEU A 147 -13.42 -32.31 4.09
N GLU A 148 -14.13 -32.09 2.99
CA GLU A 148 -13.61 -31.51 1.78
C GLU A 148 -13.72 -29.97 1.71
N TYR A 149 -14.54 -29.35 2.58
CA TYR A 149 -14.78 -27.90 2.53
C TYR A 149 -13.50 -27.07 2.55
N ALA A 150 -12.53 -27.44 3.39
CA ALA A 150 -11.26 -26.74 3.47
C ALA A 150 -10.43 -26.88 2.17
N ASN A 151 -10.48 -28.05 1.52
CA ASN A 151 -9.77 -28.31 0.26
C ASN A 151 -10.43 -27.56 -0.90
N ILE A 152 -11.76 -27.53 -0.96
CA ILE A 152 -12.54 -26.79 -1.95
C ILE A 152 -12.22 -25.28 -1.82
N PHE A 153 -12.24 -24.76 -0.59
CA PHE A 153 -11.90 -23.37 -0.32
C PHE A 153 -10.44 -23.03 -0.69
N GLN A 154 -9.49 -23.98 -0.47
CA GLN A 154 -8.10 -23.79 -0.91
C GLN A 154 -8.02 -23.75 -2.44
N SER A 155 -8.72 -24.63 -3.16
CA SER A 155 -8.78 -24.59 -4.62
C SER A 155 -9.41 -23.31 -5.16
N TYR A 156 -10.41 -22.76 -4.48
CA TYR A 156 -10.95 -21.43 -4.77
C TYR A 156 -9.88 -20.35 -4.61
N LYS A 157 -9.13 -20.36 -3.52
CA LYS A 157 -8.02 -19.41 -3.28
C LYS A 157 -6.93 -19.48 -4.35
N ASP A 158 -6.64 -20.70 -4.80
CA ASP A 158 -5.64 -20.98 -5.83
C ASP A 158 -6.16 -20.68 -7.25
N ASN A 159 -7.42 -20.17 -7.35
CA ASN A 159 -8.07 -19.78 -8.60
C ASN A 159 -8.31 -20.93 -9.58
N TYR A 160 -8.56 -22.14 -9.10
CA TYR A 160 -9.00 -23.22 -9.97
C TYR A 160 -10.43 -22.96 -10.47
N LYS A 161 -10.72 -23.44 -11.67
CA LYS A 161 -12.08 -23.38 -12.23
C LYS A 161 -12.97 -24.45 -11.59
N TYR A 162 -12.41 -25.61 -11.32
CA TYR A 162 -13.08 -26.76 -10.74
C TYR A 162 -12.25 -27.39 -9.63
N HIS A 163 -12.90 -28.01 -8.65
CA HIS A 163 -12.26 -28.85 -7.65
C HIS A 163 -12.63 -30.31 -7.86
N LEU A 164 -11.65 -31.22 -7.92
CA LEU A 164 -11.86 -32.65 -8.00
C LEU A 164 -12.13 -33.20 -6.60
N MET A 165 -13.30 -33.77 -6.42
CA MET A 165 -13.74 -34.42 -5.18
C MET A 165 -13.12 -35.80 -4.99
N THR A 166 -13.15 -36.32 -3.75
CA THR A 166 -12.62 -37.66 -3.45
C THR A 166 -13.40 -38.80 -4.09
N ASP A 167 -14.66 -38.58 -4.42
CA ASP A 167 -15.52 -39.53 -5.14
C ASP A 167 -15.31 -39.53 -6.65
N GLY A 168 -14.49 -38.61 -7.18
CA GLY A 168 -14.19 -38.44 -8.60
C GLY A 168 -15.11 -37.45 -9.33
N SER A 169 -16.11 -36.90 -8.67
CA SER A 169 -16.91 -35.80 -9.22
C SER A 169 -16.18 -34.46 -9.13
N TYR A 170 -16.67 -33.44 -9.85
CA TYR A 170 -16.13 -32.10 -9.84
C TYR A 170 -17.14 -31.11 -9.26
N ILE A 171 -16.64 -30.12 -8.54
CA ILE A 171 -17.44 -28.96 -8.13
C ILE A 171 -17.02 -27.73 -8.93
N ASP A 172 -17.99 -27.00 -9.49
CA ASP A 172 -17.74 -25.75 -10.22
C ASP A 172 -17.45 -24.60 -9.24
N LEU A 173 -16.20 -24.16 -9.18
CA LEU A 173 -15.77 -23.04 -8.33
C LEU A 173 -16.15 -21.67 -8.91
N LYS A 174 -16.76 -21.62 -10.08
CA LYS A 174 -17.35 -20.40 -10.68
C LYS A 174 -18.83 -20.25 -10.37
N ASP A 175 -19.43 -21.21 -9.71
CA ASP A 175 -20.79 -21.07 -9.19
C ASP A 175 -20.91 -19.77 -8.38
N ASN A 176 -21.96 -18.99 -8.63
CA ASN A 176 -22.11 -17.63 -8.10
C ASN A 176 -22.22 -17.63 -6.58
N ASP A 177 -23.00 -18.57 -6.01
CA ASP A 177 -23.24 -18.61 -4.58
C ASP A 177 -22.03 -19.16 -3.84
N LEU A 178 -21.31 -20.12 -4.43
CA LEU A 178 -20.05 -20.63 -3.92
C LEU A 178 -18.94 -19.55 -3.92
N GLN A 179 -18.87 -18.74 -4.97
CA GLN A 179 -17.97 -17.60 -5.06
C GLN A 179 -18.25 -16.58 -3.95
N LYS A 180 -19.52 -16.22 -3.75
CA LYS A 180 -19.95 -15.24 -2.75
C LYS A 180 -19.68 -15.72 -1.34
N ILE A 181 -20.01 -16.96 -0.99
CA ILE A 181 -19.74 -17.48 0.36
C ILE A 181 -18.25 -17.63 0.64
N PHE A 182 -17.46 -18.10 -0.33
CA PHE A 182 -16.02 -18.20 -0.14
C PHE A 182 -15.34 -16.84 -0.08
N GLN A 183 -15.83 -15.86 -0.82
CA GLN A 183 -15.39 -14.47 -0.69
C GLN A 183 -15.70 -13.93 0.71
N LEU A 184 -16.88 -14.18 1.24
CA LEU A 184 -17.27 -13.80 2.59
C LEU A 184 -16.35 -14.46 3.64
N ILE A 185 -16.12 -15.76 3.56
CA ILE A 185 -15.24 -16.51 4.46
C ILE A 185 -13.80 -15.96 4.43
N ASP A 186 -13.29 -15.66 3.22
CA ASP A 186 -11.94 -15.10 3.02
C ASP A 186 -11.81 -13.69 3.63
N VAL A 187 -12.82 -12.85 3.45
CA VAL A 187 -12.87 -11.48 4.02
C VAL A 187 -13.03 -11.51 5.55
N LEU A 188 -13.79 -12.46 6.07
CA LEU A 188 -13.91 -12.67 7.51
C LEU A 188 -12.61 -13.20 8.14
N GLY A 189 -11.64 -13.63 7.31
CA GLY A 189 -10.35 -14.17 7.76
C GLY A 189 -10.49 -15.53 8.45
N ILE A 190 -11.45 -16.33 8.01
CA ILE A 190 -11.76 -17.63 8.59
C ILE A 190 -10.93 -18.68 7.86
N TYR A 191 -10.14 -19.43 8.62
CA TYR A 191 -9.28 -20.49 8.12
C TYR A 191 -9.45 -21.77 8.95
N GLY A 192 -9.28 -22.93 8.32
CA GLY A 192 -9.36 -24.22 8.97
C GLY A 192 -10.71 -24.89 8.81
N ASP A 193 -11.35 -25.31 9.91
CA ASP A 193 -12.63 -26.02 9.88
C ASP A 193 -13.79 -25.09 9.50
N LEU A 194 -14.27 -25.22 8.27
CA LEU A 194 -15.39 -24.43 7.73
C LEU A 194 -16.77 -24.99 8.13
N THR A 195 -16.82 -26.05 8.89
CA THR A 195 -18.10 -26.61 9.38
C THR A 195 -18.61 -25.92 10.65
N LYS A 196 -17.72 -25.30 11.41
CA LYS A 196 -18.02 -24.54 12.63
C LYS A 196 -17.24 -23.23 12.65
N ILE A 197 -17.74 -22.29 11.89
CA ILE A 197 -17.12 -20.99 11.72
C ILE A 197 -17.33 -20.15 12.98
N LYS A 198 -16.26 -19.56 13.49
CA LYS A 198 -16.35 -18.51 14.53
C LYS A 198 -16.20 -17.16 13.84
N ILE A 199 -17.22 -16.33 13.93
CA ILE A 199 -17.21 -14.97 13.39
C ILE A 199 -16.79 -14.04 14.53
N PRO A 200 -15.64 -13.35 14.42
CA PRO A 200 -15.26 -12.36 15.42
C PRO A 200 -16.28 -11.23 15.51
N ASP A 201 -16.62 -10.81 16.73
CA ASP A 201 -17.56 -9.68 16.94
C ASP A 201 -17.11 -8.42 16.17
N SER A 202 -15.80 -8.24 16.04
CA SER A 202 -15.20 -7.16 15.25
C SER A 202 -15.54 -7.19 13.76
N LYS A 203 -16.03 -8.30 13.23
CA LYS A 203 -16.46 -8.44 11.83
C LYS A 203 -17.97 -8.29 11.64
N SER A 204 -18.74 -8.11 12.72
CA SER A 204 -20.21 -8.02 12.65
C SER A 204 -20.69 -6.81 11.85
N ALA A 205 -20.09 -5.63 12.04
CA ALA A 205 -20.46 -4.41 11.31
C ALA A 205 -20.19 -4.55 9.79
N PHE A 206 -19.08 -5.20 9.42
CA PHE A 206 -18.81 -5.53 8.03
C PHE A 206 -19.85 -6.50 7.47
N LEU A 207 -20.19 -7.53 8.22
CA LEU A 207 -21.16 -8.55 7.82
C LEU A 207 -22.56 -7.95 7.66
N GLU A 208 -22.98 -7.04 8.57
CA GLU A 208 -24.26 -6.31 8.46
C GLU A 208 -24.32 -5.53 7.14
N LYS A 209 -23.31 -4.70 6.90
CA LYS A 209 -23.28 -3.86 5.72
C LYS A 209 -23.26 -4.66 4.41
N LEU A 210 -22.52 -5.76 4.39
CA LEU A 210 -22.50 -6.66 3.24
C LEU A 210 -23.87 -7.30 2.98
N LEU A 211 -24.58 -7.70 4.05
CA LEU A 211 -25.93 -8.26 3.96
C LEU A 211 -27.02 -7.21 3.64
N GLU A 212 -26.74 -5.93 3.85
CA GLU A 212 -27.58 -4.82 3.42
C GLU A 212 -27.40 -4.47 1.94
N ASP A 213 -26.14 -4.37 1.52
CA ASP A 213 -25.79 -3.96 0.15
C ASP A 213 -26.06 -5.09 -0.89
N GLU A 214 -25.90 -6.36 -0.51
CA GLU A 214 -26.23 -7.54 -1.34
C GLU A 214 -27.01 -8.56 -0.50
N PRO A 215 -28.35 -8.61 -0.62
CA PRO A 215 -29.12 -9.68 0.01
C PRO A 215 -28.73 -11.02 -0.61
N LEU A 216 -28.14 -11.90 0.21
CA LEU A 216 -27.72 -13.26 -0.17
C LEU A 216 -28.77 -14.21 0.36
N ASP A 217 -29.61 -14.78 -0.53
CA ASP A 217 -30.75 -15.62 -0.17
C ASP A 217 -30.35 -16.93 0.56
N PHE A 218 -29.10 -17.36 0.37
CA PHE A 218 -28.55 -18.54 1.04
C PHE A 218 -28.01 -18.24 2.46
N ILE A 219 -28.06 -16.98 2.95
CA ILE A 219 -27.61 -16.61 4.29
C ILE A 219 -28.81 -16.38 5.22
N SER A 220 -28.88 -17.12 6.30
CA SER A 220 -29.88 -16.97 7.36
C SER A 220 -29.28 -16.38 8.65
N GLY A 221 -30.12 -15.93 9.57
CA GLY A 221 -29.69 -15.49 10.92
C GLY A 221 -29.19 -14.06 11.04
N LYS A 222 -29.48 -13.16 10.07
CA LYS A 222 -29.12 -11.73 10.11
C LYS A 222 -29.45 -11.05 11.45
N LYS A 223 -30.55 -11.40 12.09
CA LYS A 223 -30.97 -10.88 13.42
C LYS A 223 -29.88 -10.98 14.50
N TYR A 224 -28.99 -11.96 14.43
CA TYR A 224 -27.93 -12.11 15.41
C TYR A 224 -26.80 -11.10 15.18
N VAL A 225 -26.52 -10.75 13.93
CA VAL A 225 -25.59 -9.68 13.55
C VAL A 225 -26.13 -8.34 14.07
N ASP A 226 -27.41 -8.03 13.81
CA ASP A 226 -28.07 -6.82 14.29
C ASP A 226 -28.00 -6.68 15.82
N ASN A 227 -28.14 -7.78 16.58
CA ASN A 227 -28.02 -7.78 18.03
C ASN A 227 -26.63 -7.36 18.52
N VAL A 228 -25.58 -7.85 17.87
CA VAL A 228 -24.20 -7.45 18.20
C VAL A 228 -24.00 -5.97 17.93
N ILE A 229 -24.47 -5.48 16.80
CA ILE A 229 -24.34 -4.06 16.42
C ILE A 229 -25.09 -3.13 17.38
N LYS A 230 -26.34 -3.46 17.72
CA LYS A 230 -27.10 -2.68 18.73
C LYS A 230 -26.39 -2.58 20.07
N LYS A 231 -25.59 -3.58 20.45
CA LYS A 231 -24.75 -3.52 21.64
C LYS A 231 -23.65 -2.46 21.48
N TYR A 232 -22.98 -2.43 20.33
CA TYR A 232 -21.91 -1.47 20.04
C TYR A 232 -22.45 -0.04 19.82
N ASP A 233 -23.60 0.12 19.16
CA ASP A 233 -24.25 1.44 18.99
C ASP A 233 -24.59 2.12 20.33
N LYS A 234 -24.94 1.32 21.34
CA LYS A 234 -25.14 1.84 22.70
C LYS A 234 -23.83 2.36 23.31
N LEU A 235 -22.71 1.71 23.03
CA LEU A 235 -21.39 2.16 23.49
C LEU A 235 -20.98 3.46 22.81
N ASN A 236 -21.26 3.61 21.52
CA ASN A 236 -20.91 4.80 20.75
C ASN A 236 -21.74 6.04 21.11
N LYS A 237 -22.98 5.89 21.53
CA LYS A 237 -23.87 7.03 21.92
C LYS A 237 -23.42 7.84 23.15
N ASN A 238 -22.49 7.30 23.94
CA ASN A 238 -22.03 7.94 25.19
C ASN A 238 -20.57 8.48 25.09
N ILE A 239 -19.99 8.53 23.93
CA ILE A 239 -18.61 9.00 23.75
C ILE A 239 -18.63 10.54 23.76
N LYS A 240 -18.00 11.14 24.77
CA LYS A 240 -17.82 12.58 24.88
C LYS A 240 -16.33 12.92 24.70
N VAL A 241 -16.08 14.06 24.08
CA VAL A 241 -14.74 14.65 24.05
C VAL A 241 -14.24 14.83 25.48
N PRO A 242 -13.00 14.41 25.81
CA PRO A 242 -12.45 14.53 27.16
C PRO A 242 -12.46 15.99 27.65
N GLU A 243 -12.94 16.22 28.87
CA GLU A 243 -13.02 17.56 29.47
C GLU A 243 -11.63 18.16 29.75
N ASN A 244 -10.61 17.30 29.94
CA ASN A 244 -9.20 17.70 30.14
C ASN A 244 -8.42 17.90 28.85
N LEU A 245 -9.07 17.91 27.69
CA LEU A 245 -8.47 18.33 26.43
C LEU A 245 -8.35 19.86 26.40
N ASN A 246 -7.14 20.40 26.36
CA ASN A 246 -6.90 21.85 26.29
C ASN A 246 -7.20 22.43 24.91
N ALA A 247 -8.36 22.11 24.34
CA ALA A 247 -8.83 22.65 23.06
C ALA A 247 -10.32 22.40 22.86
N ASN A 248 -10.95 23.27 22.08
CA ASN A 248 -12.30 23.04 21.57
C ASN A 248 -12.19 22.43 20.17
N LEU A 249 -12.66 21.20 20.01
CA LEU A 249 -12.73 20.57 18.70
C LEU A 249 -13.83 21.22 17.86
N ARG A 250 -13.56 21.46 16.58
CA ARG A 250 -14.59 21.83 15.60
C ARG A 250 -15.50 20.63 15.30
N ASN A 251 -16.72 20.87 14.80
CA ASN A 251 -17.70 19.80 14.55
C ASN A 251 -17.10 18.64 13.76
N TYR A 252 -16.44 18.92 12.64
CA TYR A 252 -15.80 17.88 11.85
C TYR A 252 -14.65 17.15 12.60
N GLN A 253 -13.99 17.81 13.55
CA GLN A 253 -12.96 17.15 14.38
C GLN A 253 -13.60 16.24 15.42
N VAL A 254 -14.79 16.60 15.91
CA VAL A 254 -15.60 15.71 16.75
C VAL A 254 -16.00 14.46 15.97
N ASP A 255 -16.46 14.60 14.72
CA ASP A 255 -16.77 13.44 13.86
C ASP A 255 -15.56 12.52 13.69
N GLY A 256 -14.34 13.07 13.54
CA GLY A 256 -13.11 12.28 13.44
C GLY A 256 -12.74 11.60 14.76
N PHE A 257 -12.96 12.26 15.88
CA PHE A 257 -12.82 11.67 17.21
C PHE A 257 -13.82 10.51 17.42
N GLU A 258 -15.08 10.70 17.02
CA GLU A 258 -16.13 9.67 17.08
C GLU A 258 -15.80 8.49 16.15
N PHE A 259 -15.29 8.76 14.94
CA PHE A 259 -14.84 7.74 14.01
C PHE A 259 -13.75 6.83 14.61
N PHE A 260 -12.73 7.40 15.26
CA PHE A 260 -11.72 6.60 15.94
C PHE A 260 -12.31 5.73 17.05
N ASN A 261 -13.16 6.30 17.87
CA ASN A 261 -13.80 5.58 18.97
C ASN A 261 -14.73 4.47 18.46
N ALA A 262 -15.53 4.75 17.44
CA ALA A 262 -16.39 3.76 16.83
C ALA A 262 -15.59 2.56 16.33
N LEU A 263 -14.53 2.80 15.54
CA LEU A 263 -13.66 1.73 15.05
C LEU A 263 -12.94 0.99 16.17
N ALA A 264 -12.42 1.69 17.18
CA ALA A 264 -11.75 1.08 18.33
C ALA A 264 -12.68 0.16 19.11
N ASN A 265 -13.95 0.56 19.32
CA ASN A 265 -14.96 -0.27 19.99
C ASN A 265 -15.25 -1.57 19.23
N TYR A 266 -15.21 -1.52 17.89
CA TYR A 266 -15.36 -2.71 17.02
C TYR A 266 -14.04 -3.48 16.83
N LYS A 267 -12.94 -3.03 17.41
CA LYS A 267 -11.58 -3.54 17.15
C LYS A 267 -11.18 -3.52 15.67
N PHE A 268 -11.68 -2.52 14.94
CA PHE A 268 -11.28 -2.25 13.58
C PHE A 268 -10.18 -1.20 13.52
N GLY A 269 -9.28 -1.37 12.58
CA GLY A 269 -8.38 -0.31 12.17
C GLY A 269 -9.07 0.67 11.20
N GLY A 270 -8.46 1.84 11.01
CA GLY A 270 -9.00 2.83 10.08
C GLY A 270 -7.98 3.86 9.61
N ILE A 271 -8.38 4.61 8.59
CA ILE A 271 -7.58 5.68 7.98
C ILE A 271 -8.30 7.01 8.19
N LEU A 272 -7.66 7.93 8.90
CA LEU A 272 -8.08 9.33 8.88
C LEU A 272 -7.34 10.02 7.74
N ALA A 273 -8.07 10.20 6.62
CA ALA A 273 -7.56 10.69 5.35
C ALA A 273 -7.89 12.15 5.08
N ASP A 274 -8.18 12.92 6.12
CA ASP A 274 -8.48 14.35 6.04
C ASP A 274 -7.40 15.13 5.32
N GLU A 275 -7.80 16.12 4.55
CA GLU A 275 -6.86 17.02 3.88
C GLU A 275 -5.88 17.64 4.89
N MET A 276 -4.70 17.96 4.44
CA MET A 276 -3.66 18.50 5.31
C MET A 276 -4.09 19.85 5.91
N GLY A 277 -3.86 20.02 7.22
CA GLY A 277 -4.25 21.25 7.95
C GLY A 277 -5.61 21.16 8.66
N LEU A 278 -6.38 20.08 8.50
CA LEU A 278 -7.65 19.85 9.20
C LEU A 278 -7.49 19.35 10.64
N GLY A 279 -6.26 19.22 11.14
CA GLY A 279 -6.01 18.87 12.54
C GLY A 279 -6.13 17.37 12.84
N LYS A 280 -5.62 16.51 11.96
CA LYS A 280 -5.54 15.06 12.24
C LYS A 280 -4.85 14.75 13.56
N THR A 281 -3.80 15.49 13.90
CA THR A 281 -3.04 15.32 15.16
C THR A 281 -3.91 15.56 16.38
N ILE A 282 -4.67 16.66 16.44
CA ILE A 282 -5.52 16.97 17.61
C ILE A 282 -6.68 15.97 17.74
N GLN A 283 -7.27 15.51 16.63
CA GLN A 283 -8.31 14.48 16.64
C GLN A 283 -7.76 13.17 17.23
N THR A 284 -6.53 12.80 16.84
CA THR A 284 -5.83 11.61 17.37
C THR A 284 -5.47 11.78 18.84
N ILE A 285 -4.96 12.94 19.25
CA ILE A 285 -4.65 13.23 20.66
C ILE A 285 -5.91 13.16 21.51
N ALA A 286 -7.02 13.74 21.07
CA ALA A 286 -8.30 13.67 21.76
C ALA A 286 -8.77 12.21 21.93
N PHE A 287 -8.63 11.39 20.86
CA PHE A 287 -8.92 9.97 20.94
C PHE A 287 -8.02 9.27 21.96
N LEU A 288 -6.71 9.43 21.90
CA LEU A 288 -5.78 8.77 22.83
C LEU A 288 -6.02 9.22 24.28
N LEU A 289 -6.35 10.49 24.51
CA LEU A 289 -6.69 11.02 25.83
C LEU A 289 -7.97 10.38 26.39
N SER A 290 -8.95 10.05 25.52
CA SER A 290 -10.18 9.38 25.94
C SER A 290 -9.99 7.93 26.35
N GLN A 291 -8.83 7.31 26.00
CA GLN A 291 -8.56 5.89 26.21
C GLN A 291 -7.85 5.64 27.54
N ASN A 292 -8.57 5.76 28.63
CA ASN A 292 -8.04 5.59 29.98
C ASN A 292 -7.39 4.19 30.17
N ASN A 293 -6.20 4.17 30.79
CA ASN A 293 -5.44 2.96 31.10
C ASN A 293 -5.03 2.10 29.89
N LYS A 294 -5.04 2.67 28.69
CA LYS A 294 -4.61 2.01 27.46
C LYS A 294 -3.19 2.42 27.10
N LYS A 295 -2.44 1.48 26.50
CA LYS A 295 -1.07 1.72 26.05
C LYS A 295 -1.03 1.90 24.54
N SER A 296 -0.48 3.04 24.13
CA SER A 296 -0.50 3.45 22.73
C SER A 296 0.90 3.74 22.21
N ILE A 297 1.09 3.51 20.92
CA ILE A 297 2.29 3.93 20.22
C ILE A 297 1.92 4.80 19.01
N VAL A 298 2.64 5.92 18.86
CA VAL A 298 2.55 6.80 17.68
C VAL A 298 3.87 6.74 16.92
N VAL A 299 3.81 6.33 15.67
CA VAL A 299 4.97 6.24 14.77
C VAL A 299 4.86 7.30 13.68
N THR A 300 5.83 8.18 13.61
CA THR A 300 5.79 9.36 12.75
C THR A 300 7.11 9.53 11.97
N PRO A 301 7.16 10.30 10.88
CA PRO A 301 8.44 10.74 10.32
C PRO A 301 9.30 11.47 11.35
N THR A 302 10.62 11.26 11.27
CA THR A 302 11.58 11.86 12.23
C THR A 302 11.40 13.38 12.39
N SER A 303 11.07 14.07 11.31
CA SER A 303 10.83 15.52 11.29
C SER A 303 9.60 15.97 12.10
N LEU A 304 8.65 15.07 12.39
CA LEU A 304 7.41 15.37 13.08
C LEU A 304 7.44 15.02 14.57
N ILE A 305 8.44 14.29 15.05
CA ILE A 305 8.50 13.82 16.44
C ILE A 305 8.32 14.98 17.44
N PHE A 306 9.08 16.05 17.28
CA PHE A 306 9.02 17.16 18.22
C PHE A 306 7.77 18.01 18.06
N ASN A 307 7.17 18.03 16.86
CA ASN A 307 5.87 18.66 16.66
C ASN A 307 4.76 17.89 17.40
N TRP A 308 4.72 16.58 17.27
CA TRP A 308 3.81 15.71 18.02
C TRP A 308 3.97 15.88 19.53
N LYS A 309 5.25 15.90 20.01
CA LYS A 309 5.54 16.14 21.42
C LYS A 309 4.96 17.47 21.88
N SER A 310 5.20 18.55 21.16
CA SER A 310 4.70 19.89 21.50
C SER A 310 3.16 19.96 21.48
N GLU A 311 2.51 19.24 20.55
CA GLU A 311 1.06 19.19 20.50
C GLU A 311 0.45 18.37 21.65
N PHE A 312 1.08 17.27 22.08
CA PHE A 312 0.70 16.56 23.30
C PHE A 312 0.82 17.44 24.54
N GLU A 313 1.97 18.11 24.71
CA GLU A 313 2.22 19.02 25.85
C GLU A 313 1.20 20.17 25.90
N LYS A 314 0.77 20.65 24.74
CA LYS A 314 -0.21 21.74 24.61
C LYS A 314 -1.64 21.30 24.87
N PHE A 315 -2.08 20.20 24.25
CA PHE A 315 -3.48 19.81 24.19
C PHE A 315 -3.87 18.74 25.22
N ALA A 316 -2.92 17.89 25.62
CA ALA A 316 -3.18 16.79 26.56
C ALA A 316 -1.99 16.60 27.52
N PRO A 317 -1.69 17.59 28.38
CA PRO A 317 -0.55 17.54 29.29
C PRO A 317 -0.64 16.40 30.32
N ASP A 318 -1.81 15.84 30.56
CA ASP A 318 -2.03 14.74 31.50
C ASP A 318 -1.53 13.39 30.96
N ILE A 319 -1.33 13.26 29.64
CA ILE A 319 -0.81 12.03 29.03
C ILE A 319 0.67 11.86 29.40
N LYS A 320 1.00 10.73 30.02
CA LYS A 320 2.40 10.34 30.26
C LYS A 320 3.06 9.93 28.94
N LEU A 321 3.63 10.91 28.25
CA LEU A 321 4.29 10.74 26.96
C LEU A 321 5.75 10.39 27.11
N ALA A 322 6.21 9.32 26.45
CA ALA A 322 7.64 9.02 26.26
C ALA A 322 8.05 9.20 24.80
N VAL A 323 9.21 9.83 24.57
CA VAL A 323 9.77 10.03 23.22
C VAL A 323 10.94 9.07 23.02
N ALA A 324 10.69 7.94 22.39
CA ALA A 324 11.70 6.92 22.07
C ALA A 324 12.49 7.34 20.82
N TYR A 325 13.39 8.33 21.01
CA TYR A 325 14.25 8.90 19.97
C TYR A 325 15.61 9.29 20.55
N GLY A 326 16.66 9.35 19.72
CA GLY A 326 18.03 9.70 20.15
C GLY A 326 18.92 8.48 20.39
N SER A 327 19.69 8.44 21.51
CA SER A 327 20.64 7.37 21.79
C SER A 327 19.96 6.01 22.03
N LYS A 328 20.64 4.93 21.70
CA LYS A 328 20.11 3.57 21.87
C LYS A 328 19.77 3.26 23.33
N SER A 329 20.64 3.67 24.27
CA SER A 329 20.41 3.46 25.70
C SER A 329 19.15 4.17 26.22
N HIS A 330 18.93 5.43 25.80
CA HIS A 330 17.73 6.16 26.16
C HIS A 330 16.45 5.46 25.65
N ARG A 331 16.47 5.01 24.41
CA ARG A 331 15.30 4.31 23.81
C ARG A 331 15.03 2.98 24.49
N GLN A 332 16.07 2.20 24.78
CA GLN A 332 15.94 0.93 25.49
C GLN A 332 15.33 1.12 26.88
N ASN A 333 15.79 2.11 27.64
CA ASN A 333 15.21 2.40 28.96
C ASN A 333 13.71 2.73 28.88
N ILE A 334 13.26 3.48 27.86
CA ILE A 334 11.83 3.76 27.65
C ILE A 334 11.07 2.47 27.35
N LEU A 335 11.60 1.60 26.47
CA LEU A 335 10.91 0.38 26.07
C LEU A 335 10.84 -0.65 27.20
N GLU A 336 11.86 -0.74 28.05
CA GLU A 336 11.86 -1.59 29.23
C GLU A 336 10.81 -1.15 30.27
N ASN A 337 10.57 0.16 30.36
CA ASN A 337 9.60 0.75 31.29
C ASN A 337 8.29 1.20 30.59
N TYR A 338 7.95 0.59 29.44
CA TYR A 338 6.83 1.07 28.59
C TYR A 338 5.48 1.14 29.31
N LYS A 339 5.27 0.31 30.33
CA LYS A 339 4.01 0.30 31.13
C LYS A 339 3.80 1.57 31.96
N GLU A 340 4.85 2.35 32.21
CA GLU A 340 4.76 3.60 32.97
C GLU A 340 4.19 4.74 32.12
N TYR A 341 4.22 4.62 30.79
CA TYR A 341 3.76 5.62 29.85
C TYR A 341 2.40 5.25 29.25
N ASP A 342 1.62 6.25 28.92
CA ASP A 342 0.35 6.06 28.21
C ASP A 342 0.58 6.04 26.70
N VAL A 343 1.50 6.88 26.22
CA VAL A 343 1.86 6.97 24.80
C VAL A 343 3.37 6.95 24.62
N ILE A 344 3.84 6.08 23.72
CA ILE A 344 5.21 6.09 23.21
C ILE A 344 5.22 6.72 21.82
N LEU A 345 6.01 7.77 21.65
CA LEU A 345 6.22 8.45 20.37
C LEU A 345 7.59 8.07 19.80
N THR A 346 7.61 7.57 18.55
CA THR A 346 8.86 7.16 17.89
C THR A 346 8.82 7.48 16.38
N SER A 347 9.95 7.29 15.69
CA SER A 347 9.99 7.42 14.23
C SER A 347 10.03 6.07 13.52
N TYR A 348 9.60 6.04 12.25
CA TYR A 348 9.71 4.85 11.40
C TYR A 348 11.10 4.25 11.36
N GLY A 349 12.14 5.10 11.23
CA GLY A 349 13.54 4.67 11.21
C GLY A 349 14.01 4.09 12.54
N THR A 350 13.63 4.74 13.63
CA THR A 350 13.96 4.31 15.00
C THR A 350 13.23 3.00 15.33
N PHE A 351 11.94 2.92 15.03
CA PHE A 351 11.14 1.71 15.21
C PHE A 351 11.78 0.50 14.51
N LYS A 352 12.12 0.66 13.22
CA LYS A 352 12.79 -0.40 12.45
C LYS A 352 14.11 -0.86 13.09
N ASN A 353 14.89 0.07 13.65
CA ASN A 353 16.18 -0.26 14.27
C ASN A 353 16.04 -1.02 15.60
N ASP A 354 14.94 -0.82 16.32
CA ASP A 354 14.67 -1.41 17.63
C ASP A 354 13.53 -2.45 17.57
N ILE A 355 13.24 -3.01 16.37
CA ILE A 355 12.10 -3.89 16.08
C ILE A 355 11.97 -5.09 17.02
N GLU A 356 13.11 -5.71 17.39
CA GLU A 356 13.14 -6.86 18.29
C GLU A 356 12.51 -6.53 19.64
N LYS A 357 12.80 -5.35 20.18
CA LYS A 357 12.21 -4.88 21.44
C LYS A 357 10.74 -4.55 21.32
N TYR A 358 10.34 -3.86 20.23
CA TYR A 358 8.92 -3.55 20.00
C TYR A 358 8.05 -4.79 19.85
N ASN A 359 8.56 -5.87 19.26
CA ASN A 359 7.83 -7.13 19.11
C ASN A 359 7.56 -7.85 20.44
N GLU A 360 8.31 -7.54 21.51
CA GLU A 360 8.08 -8.06 22.85
C GLU A 360 6.97 -7.30 23.60
N LEU A 361 6.54 -6.13 23.08
CA LEU A 361 5.57 -5.24 23.71
C LEU A 361 4.18 -5.42 23.13
N ASN A 362 3.16 -5.19 23.97
CA ASN A 362 1.76 -5.22 23.58
C ASN A 362 1.16 -3.83 23.74
N PHE A 363 0.55 -3.34 22.69
CA PHE A 363 -0.14 -2.05 22.69
C PHE A 363 -1.64 -2.28 22.45
N ASP A 364 -2.47 -1.43 23.05
CA ASP A 364 -3.89 -1.38 22.69
C ASP A 364 -4.07 -0.68 21.35
N TYR A 365 -3.33 0.42 21.13
CA TYR A 365 -3.42 1.23 19.90
C TYR A 365 -2.06 1.49 19.27
N CYS A 366 -2.00 1.35 17.95
CA CYS A 366 -0.88 1.82 17.15
C CYS A 366 -1.37 2.84 16.13
N VAL A 367 -0.84 4.04 16.17
CA VAL A 367 -1.13 5.10 15.19
C VAL A 367 0.12 5.39 14.37
N ILE A 368 0.00 5.35 13.05
CA ILE A 368 1.07 5.80 12.15
C ILE A 368 0.68 7.12 11.50
N ASP A 369 1.57 8.09 11.52
CA ASP A 369 1.38 9.37 10.83
C ASP A 369 2.14 9.42 9.51
N GLU A 370 1.60 10.15 8.53
CA GLU A 370 2.08 10.18 7.15
C GLU A 370 2.22 8.76 6.59
N ALA A 371 1.10 8.04 6.56
CA ALA A 371 1.04 6.61 6.21
C ALA A 371 1.62 6.27 4.83
N GLN A 372 1.83 7.24 3.94
CA GLN A 372 2.56 7.04 2.69
C GLN A 372 4.02 6.55 2.90
N ASN A 373 4.56 6.63 4.12
CA ASN A 373 5.86 6.02 4.43
C ASN A 373 5.85 4.48 4.36
N ILE A 374 4.67 3.86 4.42
CA ILE A 374 4.48 2.40 4.28
C ILE A 374 3.80 2.00 2.97
N LYS A 375 3.71 2.89 1.99
CA LYS A 375 3.08 2.63 0.69
C LYS A 375 3.72 1.52 -0.14
N ASN A 376 5.01 1.28 0.04
CA ASN A 376 5.71 0.16 -0.59
C ASN A 376 5.68 -1.07 0.34
N PRO A 377 4.88 -2.11 0.02
CA PRO A 377 4.73 -3.30 0.87
C PRO A 377 6.03 -4.07 1.08
N ASP A 378 6.99 -3.97 0.15
CA ASP A 378 8.22 -4.73 0.15
C ASP A 378 9.37 -4.01 0.88
N SER A 379 9.17 -2.75 1.28
CA SER A 379 10.18 -1.98 2.01
C SER A 379 10.44 -2.52 3.41
N LEU A 380 11.68 -2.40 3.89
CA LEU A 380 12.07 -2.84 5.25
C LEU A 380 11.28 -2.12 6.35
N ILE A 381 10.91 -0.86 6.13
CA ILE A 381 10.11 -0.08 7.07
C ILE A 381 8.69 -0.64 7.15
N THR A 382 8.08 -0.91 6.01
CA THR A 382 6.72 -1.47 5.96
C THR A 382 6.67 -2.84 6.60
N LYS A 383 7.62 -3.70 6.27
CA LYS A 383 7.72 -5.04 6.89
C LYS A 383 7.87 -4.95 8.41
N ALA A 384 8.72 -4.04 8.88
CA ALA A 384 8.93 -3.83 10.31
C ALA A 384 7.65 -3.34 11.01
N ILE A 385 6.99 -2.30 10.49
CA ILE A 385 5.83 -1.72 11.18
C ILE A 385 4.63 -2.68 11.22
N LYS A 386 4.51 -3.56 10.24
CA LYS A 386 3.45 -4.58 10.20
C LYS A 386 3.59 -5.66 11.28
N THR A 387 4.77 -5.85 11.87
CA THR A 387 4.97 -6.84 12.95
C THR A 387 4.56 -6.34 14.33
N ILE A 388 4.21 -5.05 14.47
CA ILE A 388 3.82 -4.49 15.77
C ILE A 388 2.64 -5.24 16.35
N ASN A 389 2.72 -5.57 17.64
CA ASN A 389 1.61 -6.18 18.35
C ASN A 389 0.71 -5.10 18.95
N ALA A 390 -0.40 -4.82 18.29
CA ALA A 390 -1.41 -3.84 18.71
C ALA A 390 -2.81 -4.35 18.39
N ASP A 391 -3.75 -4.16 19.33
CA ASP A 391 -5.14 -4.60 19.17
C ASP A 391 -5.83 -3.87 18.02
N VAL A 392 -5.62 -2.56 17.93
CA VAL A 392 -6.19 -1.69 16.88
C VAL A 392 -5.11 -0.80 16.28
N ARG A 393 -5.14 -0.65 14.96
CA ARG A 393 -4.15 0.13 14.23
C ARG A 393 -4.81 1.21 13.39
N PHE A 394 -4.34 2.43 13.51
CA PHE A 394 -4.82 3.58 12.74
C PHE A 394 -3.73 4.17 11.87
N ALA A 395 -4.13 4.71 10.74
CA ALA A 395 -3.24 5.40 9.81
C ALA A 395 -3.73 6.83 9.55
N LEU A 396 -2.83 7.79 9.62
CA LEU A 396 -3.09 9.19 9.27
C LEU A 396 -2.40 9.52 7.97
N SER A 397 -3.12 10.06 7.00
CA SER A 397 -2.56 10.50 5.72
C SER A 397 -3.41 11.58 5.09
N GLY A 398 -2.79 12.63 4.53
CA GLY A 398 -3.51 13.56 3.65
C GLY A 398 -3.69 13.01 2.22
N THR A 399 -2.95 11.95 1.88
CA THR A 399 -2.88 11.37 0.54
C THR A 399 -2.79 9.84 0.65
N PRO A 400 -3.90 9.13 0.93
CA PRO A 400 -3.89 7.68 1.12
C PRO A 400 -3.53 6.90 -0.17
N VAL A 401 -3.72 7.52 -1.33
CA VAL A 401 -3.30 7.00 -2.64
C VAL A 401 -2.58 8.11 -3.40
N GLU A 402 -1.37 7.86 -3.86
CA GLU A 402 -0.58 8.83 -4.62
C GLU A 402 -0.30 8.39 -6.06
N ASN A 403 0.11 7.14 -6.25
CA ASN A 403 0.57 6.65 -7.55
C ASN A 403 -0.13 5.38 -8.04
N ASN A 404 -0.56 4.50 -7.14
CA ASN A 404 -1.25 3.26 -7.51
C ASN A 404 -2.04 2.66 -6.34
N LEU A 405 -2.97 1.75 -6.66
CA LEU A 405 -3.82 1.08 -5.67
C LEU A 405 -3.05 0.17 -4.70
N MET A 406 -1.84 -0.29 -5.06
CA MET A 406 -1.01 -1.09 -4.16
C MET A 406 -0.54 -0.31 -2.93
N GLU A 407 -0.48 1.02 -3.02
CA GLU A 407 -0.20 1.90 -1.87
C GLU A 407 -1.33 1.81 -0.85
N LEU A 408 -2.58 1.87 -1.32
CA LEU A 408 -3.77 1.70 -0.48
C LEU A 408 -3.82 0.30 0.13
N TRP A 409 -3.56 -0.75 -0.68
CA TRP A 409 -3.47 -2.11 -0.18
C TRP A 409 -2.46 -2.24 0.96
N SER A 410 -1.29 -1.63 0.82
CA SER A 410 -0.24 -1.71 1.85
C SER A 410 -0.66 -1.06 3.18
N ILE A 411 -1.40 0.07 3.12
CA ILE A 411 -1.93 0.74 4.31
C ILE A 411 -3.03 -0.12 4.94
N PHE A 412 -3.95 -0.66 4.13
CA PHE A 412 -5.01 -1.54 4.63
C PHE A 412 -4.47 -2.83 5.24
N ASP A 413 -3.42 -3.41 4.67
CA ASP A 413 -2.76 -4.60 5.21
C ASP A 413 -2.04 -4.32 6.55
N PHE A 414 -1.68 -3.06 6.83
CA PHE A 414 -1.24 -2.62 8.15
C PHE A 414 -2.41 -2.46 9.12
N ILE A 415 -3.47 -1.72 8.77
CA ILE A 415 -4.57 -1.41 9.70
C ILE A 415 -5.48 -2.62 9.95
N MET A 416 -5.70 -3.45 8.95
CA MET A 416 -6.54 -4.67 8.99
C MET A 416 -5.93 -5.76 8.11
N PRO A 417 -4.96 -6.53 8.61
CA PRO A 417 -4.30 -7.58 7.83
C PRO A 417 -5.29 -8.58 7.21
N GLY A 418 -5.13 -8.81 5.90
CA GLY A 418 -5.98 -9.74 5.14
C GLY A 418 -7.35 -9.20 4.74
N TYR A 419 -7.76 -8.01 5.16
CA TYR A 419 -9.07 -7.43 4.84
C TYR A 419 -9.26 -7.22 3.32
N LEU A 420 -8.28 -6.64 2.64
CA LEU A 420 -8.27 -6.45 1.19
C LEU A 420 -7.55 -7.60 0.44
N TYR A 421 -7.76 -8.84 0.86
CA TYR A 421 -7.12 -10.04 0.30
C TYR A 421 -5.57 -10.04 0.43
N ASN A 422 -4.94 -11.11 -0.07
CA ASN A 422 -3.49 -11.11 -0.22
C ASN A 422 -3.05 -10.22 -1.42
N LYS A 423 -1.77 -9.84 -1.44
CA LYS A 423 -1.17 -8.95 -2.44
C LYS A 423 -1.49 -9.35 -3.89
N ASN A 424 -1.28 -10.62 -4.22
CA ASN A 424 -1.45 -11.13 -5.58
C ASN A 424 -2.93 -11.12 -6.03
N LYS A 425 -3.84 -11.46 -5.12
CA LYS A 425 -5.28 -11.46 -5.38
C LYS A 425 -5.80 -10.03 -5.54
N PHE A 426 -5.39 -9.10 -4.67
CA PHE A 426 -5.73 -7.69 -4.79
C PHE A 426 -5.27 -7.10 -6.12
N GLU A 427 -4.01 -7.35 -6.50
CA GLU A 427 -3.44 -6.89 -7.77
C GLU A 427 -4.25 -7.41 -8.97
N LYS A 428 -4.62 -8.69 -8.95
CA LYS A 428 -5.41 -9.32 -10.02
C LYS A 428 -6.83 -8.76 -10.11
N ILE A 429 -7.48 -8.51 -8.97
CA ILE A 429 -8.89 -8.07 -8.93
C ILE A 429 -9.02 -6.58 -9.21
N PHE A 430 -8.16 -5.73 -8.65
CA PHE A 430 -8.35 -4.28 -8.61
C PHE A 430 -7.30 -3.48 -9.40
N VAL A 431 -6.08 -4.00 -9.57
CA VAL A 431 -5.02 -3.27 -10.30
C VAL A 431 -5.06 -3.60 -11.79
N ASN A 432 -5.31 -4.88 -12.12
CA ASN A 432 -5.32 -5.37 -13.51
C ASN A 432 -6.73 -5.41 -14.13
N ASN A 433 -7.77 -4.94 -13.41
CA ASN A 433 -9.15 -4.98 -13.86
C ASN A 433 -9.92 -3.73 -13.41
N ASP A 434 -10.10 -2.80 -14.34
CA ASP A 434 -10.71 -1.48 -14.08
C ASP A 434 -12.21 -1.54 -13.71
N LYS A 435 -12.89 -2.69 -13.90
CA LYS A 435 -14.33 -2.84 -13.65
C LYS A 435 -14.69 -2.97 -12.17
N ASN A 436 -13.72 -3.20 -11.27
CA ASN A 436 -13.99 -3.54 -9.88
C ASN A 436 -13.76 -2.37 -8.89
N TYR A 437 -13.58 -1.14 -9.36
CA TYR A 437 -13.31 0.01 -8.48
C TYR A 437 -14.48 0.33 -7.54
N ASN A 438 -15.73 0.21 -7.98
CA ASN A 438 -16.90 0.41 -7.12
C ASN A 438 -16.94 -0.59 -5.97
N HIS A 439 -16.56 -1.85 -6.23
CA HIS A 439 -16.45 -2.85 -5.19
C HIS A 439 -15.35 -2.49 -4.18
N LEU A 440 -14.15 -2.09 -4.64
CA LEU A 440 -13.07 -1.63 -3.76
C LEU A 440 -13.51 -0.45 -2.91
N LYS A 441 -14.19 0.53 -3.51
CA LYS A 441 -14.71 1.71 -2.81
C LYS A 441 -15.66 1.34 -1.68
N ASN A 442 -16.59 0.43 -1.91
CA ASN A 442 -17.53 -0.04 -0.89
C ASN A 442 -16.80 -0.74 0.26
N LEU A 443 -15.76 -1.52 -0.06
CA LEU A 443 -14.91 -2.17 0.97
C LEU A 443 -14.18 -1.16 1.85
N ILE A 444 -13.61 -0.09 1.29
CA ILE A 444 -12.77 0.85 2.03
C ILE A 444 -13.55 1.95 2.75
N LYS A 445 -14.72 2.34 2.22
CA LYS A 445 -15.52 3.47 2.71
C LYS A 445 -15.80 3.45 4.22
N PRO A 446 -16.15 2.32 4.86
CA PRO A 446 -16.42 2.29 6.31
C PRO A 446 -15.18 2.56 7.18
N PHE A 447 -13.99 2.36 6.64
CA PHE A 447 -12.70 2.41 7.37
C PHE A 447 -11.82 3.57 6.95
N MET A 448 -12.35 4.48 6.14
CA MET A 448 -11.63 5.67 5.69
C MET A 448 -12.51 6.91 5.80
N LEU A 449 -12.13 7.82 6.69
CA LEU A 449 -12.74 9.13 6.79
C LEU A 449 -11.88 10.16 6.08
N ARG A 450 -12.43 10.79 5.03
CA ARG A 450 -11.77 11.83 4.25
C ARG A 450 -12.66 13.04 4.11
N ARG A 451 -12.10 14.22 4.41
CA ARG A 451 -12.77 15.51 4.21
C ARG A 451 -11.80 16.50 3.62
N THR A 452 -12.29 17.36 2.78
CA THR A 452 -11.52 18.45 2.17
C THR A 452 -11.71 19.75 2.96
N LYS A 453 -10.78 20.69 2.84
CA LYS A 453 -10.89 22.01 3.48
C LYS A 453 -12.13 22.76 3.00
N LYS A 454 -12.49 22.62 1.71
CA LYS A 454 -13.67 23.27 1.11
C LYS A 454 -14.99 22.76 1.72
N GLU A 455 -15.04 21.52 2.16
CA GLU A 455 -16.24 20.93 2.77
C GLU A 455 -16.46 21.33 4.21
N VAL A 456 -15.40 21.67 4.94
CA VAL A 456 -15.48 21.77 6.41
C VAL A 456 -15.00 23.10 7.00
N ILE A 457 -14.36 23.98 6.21
CA ILE A 457 -13.84 25.29 6.66
C ILE A 457 -14.28 26.39 5.73
N ASP A 458 -15.34 27.09 6.10
CA ASP A 458 -15.82 28.28 5.35
C ASP A 458 -14.92 29.51 5.54
N GLU A 459 -14.17 29.56 6.62
CA GLU A 459 -13.36 30.73 7.03
C GLU A 459 -11.96 30.77 6.39
N LEU A 460 -11.53 29.70 5.68
CA LEU A 460 -10.19 29.66 5.10
C LEU A 460 -10.15 30.48 3.81
N PRO A 461 -9.24 31.46 3.67
CA PRO A 461 -9.09 32.22 2.44
C PRO A 461 -8.81 31.30 1.23
N GLU A 462 -9.15 31.76 0.05
CA GLU A 462 -8.92 31.02 -1.18
C GLU A 462 -7.43 30.72 -1.43
N LYS A 463 -7.18 29.60 -2.09
CA LYS A 463 -5.88 29.23 -2.67
C LYS A 463 -5.98 29.35 -4.19
N ILE A 464 -5.21 30.28 -4.79
CA ILE A 464 -5.19 30.52 -6.21
C ILE A 464 -3.93 29.90 -6.80
N GLU A 465 -4.09 28.90 -7.68
CA GLU A 465 -2.96 28.25 -8.34
C GLU A 465 -2.79 28.80 -9.77
N GLN A 466 -1.57 29.23 -10.08
CA GLN A 466 -1.21 29.81 -11.39
C GLN A 466 0.00 29.10 -11.98
N LYS A 467 -0.07 28.76 -13.27
CA LYS A 467 1.06 28.25 -14.03
C LYS A 467 1.70 29.39 -14.81
N PHE A 468 2.98 29.60 -14.62
CA PHE A 468 3.74 30.63 -15.30
C PHE A 468 4.77 29.97 -16.23
N TYR A 469 4.52 30.07 -17.53
CA TYR A 469 5.40 29.50 -18.56
C TYR A 469 6.55 30.47 -18.88
N VAL A 470 7.77 29.99 -18.70
CA VAL A 470 9.00 30.77 -18.86
C VAL A 470 9.70 30.36 -20.15
N GLU A 471 9.94 31.34 -21.04
CA GLU A 471 10.73 31.10 -22.24
C GLU A 471 12.23 31.08 -21.90
N MET A 472 12.91 30.04 -22.35
CA MET A 472 14.36 29.92 -22.20
C MET A 472 15.07 30.88 -23.13
N GLU A 473 16.14 31.52 -22.64
CA GLU A 473 17.04 32.34 -23.48
C GLU A 473 17.71 31.46 -24.56
N LYS A 474 18.16 32.10 -25.66
CA LYS A 474 18.73 31.40 -26.84
C LYS A 474 19.86 30.43 -26.48
N GLU A 475 20.77 30.84 -25.61
CA GLU A 475 21.90 29.98 -25.18
C GLU A 475 21.43 28.80 -24.32
N HIS A 476 20.46 29.04 -23.42
CA HIS A 476 19.83 28.00 -22.62
C HIS A 476 19.11 26.98 -23.51
N LYS A 477 18.29 27.47 -24.47
CA LYS A 477 17.58 26.61 -25.42
C LYS A 477 18.52 25.76 -26.28
N ARG A 478 19.67 26.32 -26.70
CA ARG A 478 20.71 25.55 -27.43
C ARG A 478 21.33 24.47 -26.58
N ALA A 479 21.69 24.77 -25.32
CA ALA A 479 22.26 23.80 -24.40
C ALA A 479 21.27 22.64 -24.12
N TYR A 480 20.00 22.97 -23.91
CA TYR A 480 18.92 22.03 -23.68
C TYR A 480 18.73 21.08 -24.89
N LYS A 481 18.53 21.64 -26.09
CA LYS A 481 18.38 20.85 -27.33
C LYS A 481 19.59 19.96 -27.62
N SER A 482 20.80 20.46 -27.43
CA SER A 482 22.02 19.66 -27.61
C SER A 482 22.05 18.43 -26.67
N PHE A 483 21.60 18.59 -25.43
CA PHE A 483 21.55 17.51 -24.48
C PHE A 483 20.42 16.50 -24.78
N VAL A 484 19.25 16.98 -25.22
CA VAL A 484 18.16 16.12 -25.72
C VAL A 484 18.64 15.23 -26.87
N ASN A 485 19.31 15.82 -27.86
CA ASN A 485 19.85 15.08 -29.02
C ASN A 485 20.90 14.05 -28.63
N LEU A 486 21.73 14.35 -27.63
CA LEU A 486 22.72 13.42 -27.09
C LEU A 486 22.04 12.22 -26.43
N ILE A 487 20.98 12.46 -25.66
CA ILE A 487 20.21 11.38 -24.99
C ILE A 487 19.47 10.54 -26.01
N LYS A 488 18.77 11.17 -27.00
CA LYS A 488 18.08 10.45 -28.08
C LYS A 488 19.04 9.45 -28.76
N ARG A 489 20.25 9.89 -29.14
CA ARG A 489 21.26 9.00 -29.74
C ARG A 489 21.63 7.86 -28.84
N ARG A 490 21.90 8.11 -27.55
CA ARG A 490 22.32 7.07 -26.60
C ARG A 490 21.23 6.02 -26.36
N ILE A 491 19.97 6.44 -26.26
CA ILE A 491 18.83 5.52 -26.08
C ILE A 491 18.63 4.66 -27.34
N LEU A 492 18.85 5.21 -28.54
CA LEU A 492 18.71 4.48 -29.81
C LEU A 492 19.88 3.53 -30.09
N GLU A 493 21.09 3.88 -29.67
CA GLU A 493 22.31 3.12 -29.95
C GLU A 493 22.58 2.01 -28.90
N ASN A 494 22.07 2.17 -27.67
CA ASN A 494 22.30 1.25 -26.56
C ASN A 494 20.98 0.86 -25.91
N ASP A 495 20.84 -0.42 -25.57
CA ASP A 495 19.72 -0.90 -24.73
C ASP A 495 19.99 -0.54 -23.25
N GLU A 496 19.90 0.77 -22.94
CA GLU A 496 20.22 1.28 -21.61
C GLU A 496 19.18 0.86 -20.57
N ASP A 497 19.63 0.56 -19.36
CA ASP A 497 18.76 0.19 -18.25
C ASP A 497 17.88 1.36 -17.77
N ASN A 498 16.78 1.04 -17.10
CA ASN A 498 15.83 2.04 -16.59
C ASN A 498 16.51 3.06 -15.67
N MET A 499 17.55 2.69 -14.91
CA MET A 499 18.24 3.57 -13.98
C MET A 499 19.01 4.68 -14.70
N THR A 500 19.60 4.33 -15.82
CA THR A 500 20.32 5.26 -16.70
C THR A 500 19.36 6.24 -17.37
N VAL A 501 18.21 5.79 -17.86
CA VAL A 501 17.17 6.63 -18.45
C VAL A 501 16.61 7.63 -17.42
N PHE A 502 16.35 7.20 -16.16
CA PHE A 502 15.96 8.09 -15.08
C PHE A 502 17.04 9.13 -14.73
N SER A 503 18.32 8.76 -14.82
CA SER A 503 19.44 9.70 -14.64
C SER A 503 19.43 10.81 -15.70
N TYR A 504 19.16 10.46 -16.96
CA TYR A 504 19.04 11.45 -18.05
C TYR A 504 17.87 12.40 -17.83
N LEU A 505 16.69 11.87 -17.43
CA LEU A 505 15.53 12.68 -17.11
C LEU A 505 15.82 13.68 -15.98
N THR A 506 16.54 13.23 -14.94
CA THR A 506 16.96 14.11 -13.84
C THR A 506 17.88 15.23 -14.32
N LYS A 507 18.84 14.92 -15.20
CA LYS A 507 19.75 15.92 -15.78
C LYS A 507 19.04 16.89 -16.71
N LEU A 508 18.07 16.41 -17.52
CA LEU A 508 17.25 17.31 -18.36
C LEU A 508 16.43 18.29 -17.51
N ARG A 509 15.83 17.81 -16.42
CA ARG A 509 15.12 18.68 -15.50
C ARG A 509 16.06 19.72 -14.86
N GLN A 510 17.24 19.32 -14.43
CA GLN A 510 18.22 20.28 -13.91
C GLN A 510 18.62 21.31 -14.96
N LEU A 511 18.79 20.86 -16.20
CA LEU A 511 19.16 21.73 -17.32
C LEU A 511 18.02 22.71 -17.71
N SER A 512 16.76 22.28 -17.66
CA SER A 512 15.60 23.15 -17.91
C SER A 512 15.42 24.25 -16.85
N ILE A 513 15.87 23.97 -15.61
CA ILE A 513 15.73 24.87 -14.47
C ILE A 513 16.90 25.83 -14.38
N ALA A 514 18.13 25.30 -14.44
CA ALA A 514 19.37 26.03 -14.20
C ALA A 514 20.55 25.40 -14.96
N PRO A 515 20.83 25.85 -16.18
CA PRO A 515 21.93 25.29 -16.97
C PRO A 515 23.29 25.40 -16.30
N GLU A 516 23.50 26.36 -15.41
CA GLU A 516 24.73 26.55 -14.62
C GLU A 516 25.11 25.35 -13.77
N ILE A 517 24.13 24.50 -13.41
CA ILE A 517 24.36 23.31 -12.57
C ILE A 517 25.03 22.17 -13.37
N ILE A 518 24.76 22.12 -14.67
CA ILE A 518 25.18 21.04 -15.57
C ILE A 518 26.30 21.47 -16.51
N VAL A 519 26.20 22.69 -17.06
CA VAL A 519 27.13 23.21 -18.07
C VAL A 519 28.23 24.02 -17.40
N LYS A 520 29.48 23.52 -17.46
CA LYS A 520 30.64 24.23 -16.93
C LYS A 520 30.81 25.56 -17.68
N ASN A 521 31.05 26.63 -16.92
CA ASN A 521 31.29 27.99 -17.45
C ASN A 521 30.12 28.53 -18.32
N TYR A 522 28.88 28.17 -17.97
CA TYR A 522 27.72 28.74 -18.61
C TYR A 522 27.71 30.27 -18.43
N LYS A 523 27.53 31.03 -19.54
CA LYS A 523 27.54 32.49 -19.54
C LYS A 523 26.18 33.12 -19.89
N GLY A 524 25.18 32.28 -20.24
CA GLY A 524 23.84 32.78 -20.54
C GLY A 524 23.06 33.16 -19.28
N LYS A 525 21.96 33.86 -19.45
CA LYS A 525 21.07 34.22 -18.35
C LYS A 525 20.14 33.03 -17.98
N ASN A 526 19.76 32.97 -16.73
CA ASN A 526 18.74 32.05 -16.26
C ASN A 526 17.39 32.76 -16.19
N SER A 527 16.56 32.57 -17.22
CA SER A 527 15.27 33.27 -17.32
C SER A 527 14.34 32.97 -16.13
N LYS A 528 14.35 31.75 -15.58
CA LYS A 528 13.56 31.42 -14.39
C LYS A 528 14.00 32.19 -13.15
N LEU A 529 15.31 32.31 -12.95
CA LEU A 529 15.87 33.04 -11.82
C LEU A 529 15.52 34.53 -11.90
N GLU A 530 15.65 35.14 -13.09
CA GLU A 530 15.27 36.53 -13.31
C GLU A 530 13.78 36.79 -13.04
N ILE A 531 12.90 35.89 -13.51
CA ILE A 531 11.45 35.97 -13.23
C ILE A 531 11.16 35.81 -11.74
N LEU A 532 11.81 34.86 -11.04
CA LEU A 532 11.68 34.73 -9.61
C LEU A 532 12.06 36.00 -8.87
N MET A 533 13.20 36.64 -9.22
CA MET A 533 13.65 37.87 -8.59
C MET A 533 12.67 39.03 -8.88
N ASN A 534 12.17 39.13 -10.10
CA ASN A 534 11.13 40.10 -10.42
C ASN A 534 9.85 39.93 -9.60
N ILE A 535 9.39 38.69 -9.41
CA ILE A 535 8.24 38.40 -8.55
C ILE A 535 8.56 38.83 -7.11
N ILE A 536 9.70 38.40 -6.54
CA ILE A 536 10.09 38.74 -5.18
C ILE A 536 10.17 40.25 -4.98
N ASN A 537 10.76 40.98 -5.91
CA ASN A 537 10.93 42.42 -5.82
C ASN A 537 9.60 43.18 -5.97
N SER A 538 8.66 42.65 -6.75
CA SER A 538 7.33 43.25 -6.92
C SER A 538 6.45 43.15 -5.67
N GLN A 539 6.71 42.18 -4.80
CA GLN A 539 5.89 41.90 -3.61
C GLN A 539 6.49 42.62 -2.38
N LYS A 540 6.11 43.86 -2.09
CA LYS A 540 6.72 44.63 -0.98
C LYS A 540 6.39 44.06 0.43
N ASP A 541 5.13 43.65 0.66
CA ASP A 541 4.60 43.38 1.98
C ASP A 541 4.25 41.88 2.21
N ARG A 542 4.52 41.01 1.25
CA ARG A 542 4.18 39.58 1.34
C ARG A 542 5.39 38.74 1.63
N LYS A 543 5.22 37.79 2.54
CA LYS A 543 6.20 36.70 2.77
C LYS A 543 6.01 35.60 1.73
N ILE A 544 7.12 35.10 1.21
CA ILE A 544 7.19 34.21 0.06
C ILE A 544 7.90 32.91 0.45
N LEU A 545 7.28 31.77 0.16
CA LEU A 545 7.93 30.47 0.23
C LEU A 545 8.40 30.06 -1.16
N VAL A 546 9.64 29.70 -1.31
CA VAL A 546 10.20 29.20 -2.57
C VAL A 546 10.63 27.75 -2.38
N PHE A 547 10.00 26.87 -3.13
CA PHE A 547 10.29 25.43 -3.10
C PHE A 547 11.05 24.99 -4.34
N SER A 548 12.10 24.19 -4.14
CA SER A 548 12.76 23.43 -5.20
C SER A 548 13.16 22.05 -4.70
N GLN A 549 13.17 21.06 -5.60
CA GLN A 549 13.68 19.75 -5.26
C GLN A 549 15.22 19.69 -5.24
N PHE A 550 15.89 20.62 -5.93
CA PHE A 550 17.34 20.65 -6.10
C PHE A 550 17.98 21.66 -5.15
N THR A 551 18.74 21.15 -4.17
CA THR A 551 19.46 22.03 -3.23
C THR A 551 20.49 22.93 -3.92
N LYS A 552 21.06 22.50 -5.06
CA LYS A 552 21.93 23.34 -5.89
C LYS A 552 21.20 24.54 -6.48
N VAL A 553 19.95 24.37 -6.88
CA VAL A 553 19.08 25.47 -7.37
C VAL A 553 18.80 26.43 -6.23
N LEU A 554 18.44 25.94 -5.04
CA LEU A 554 18.23 26.79 -3.86
C LEU A 554 19.47 27.60 -3.51
N LYS A 555 20.69 27.06 -3.71
CA LYS A 555 21.94 27.80 -3.53
C LYS A 555 22.12 28.92 -4.54
N LEU A 556 21.79 28.69 -5.83
CA LEU A 556 21.81 29.77 -6.84
C LEU A 556 20.83 30.90 -6.49
N ILE A 557 19.63 30.53 -6.01
CA ILE A 557 18.65 31.53 -5.57
C ILE A 557 19.16 32.26 -4.32
N GLU A 558 19.74 31.54 -3.37
CA GLU A 558 20.36 32.11 -2.16
C GLU A 558 21.44 33.16 -2.50
N ASP A 559 22.35 32.83 -3.42
CA ASP A 559 23.41 33.72 -3.84
C ASP A 559 22.85 34.99 -4.50
N ARG A 560 21.81 34.85 -5.31
CA ARG A 560 21.13 35.99 -5.94
C ARG A 560 20.41 36.91 -4.92
N LEU A 561 19.76 36.29 -3.88
CA LEU A 561 19.13 37.08 -2.81
C LEU A 561 20.16 37.87 -2.00
N LYS A 562 21.37 37.30 -1.78
CA LYS A 562 22.50 38.00 -1.11
C LYS A 562 22.99 39.19 -1.93
N GLU A 563 23.14 39.01 -3.25
CA GLU A 563 23.55 40.07 -4.15
C GLU A 563 22.57 41.25 -4.12
N GLU A 564 21.26 40.98 -3.98
CA GLU A 564 20.21 42.01 -3.92
C GLU A 564 19.89 42.46 -2.48
N ASN A 565 20.63 41.98 -1.46
CA ASN A 565 20.45 42.32 -0.04
C ASN A 565 19.03 41.98 0.48
N ILE A 566 18.44 40.86 0.02
CA ILE A 566 17.12 40.40 0.47
C ILE A 566 17.30 39.40 1.59
N ASN A 567 16.74 39.67 2.79
CA ASN A 567 16.79 38.78 3.92
C ASN A 567 15.90 37.53 3.71
N TYR A 568 16.47 36.38 3.98
CA TYR A 568 15.83 35.09 3.77
C TYR A 568 16.06 34.11 4.93
N SER A 569 15.28 33.05 4.96
CA SER A 569 15.53 31.81 5.72
C SER A 569 15.83 30.68 4.74
N TYR A 570 16.61 29.68 5.18
CA TYR A 570 16.98 28.53 4.35
C TYR A 570 16.77 27.22 5.12
N LEU A 571 16.13 26.22 4.50
CA LEU A 571 15.86 24.91 5.08
C LEU A 571 16.02 23.79 4.05
N ASP A 572 16.86 22.82 4.35
CA ASP A 572 17.03 21.63 3.53
C ASP A 572 17.01 20.32 4.35
N GLY A 573 17.33 19.19 3.71
CA GLY A 573 17.33 17.87 4.34
C GLY A 573 18.39 17.70 5.43
N LYS A 574 19.41 18.55 5.48
CA LYS A 574 20.51 18.50 6.49
C LYS A 574 20.16 19.27 7.76
N THR A 575 19.17 20.14 7.72
CA THR A 575 18.74 20.95 8.87
C THR A 575 18.16 20.04 9.96
N GLU A 576 18.69 20.11 11.16
CA GLU A 576 18.24 19.32 12.30
C GLU A 576 16.79 19.63 12.69
N ALA A 577 16.06 18.64 13.24
CA ALA A 577 14.65 18.78 13.58
C ALA A 577 14.36 19.92 14.57
N LYS A 578 15.22 20.14 15.57
CA LYS A 578 15.08 21.25 16.53
C LYS A 578 15.33 22.61 15.88
N GLU A 579 16.26 22.69 14.96
CA GLU A 579 16.60 23.91 14.25
C GLU A 579 15.49 24.33 13.27
N ARG A 580 14.80 23.34 12.65
CA ARG A 580 13.64 23.60 11.77
C ARG A 580 12.54 24.39 12.49
N ILE A 581 12.23 24.03 13.73
CA ILE A 581 11.20 24.72 14.53
C ILE A 581 11.64 26.16 14.77
N LYS A 582 12.89 26.40 15.16
CA LYS A 582 13.43 27.76 15.39
C LYS A 582 13.38 28.61 14.12
N LEU A 583 13.76 28.06 12.96
CA LEU A 583 13.72 28.76 11.68
C LEU A 583 12.29 29.14 11.28
N VAL A 584 11.32 28.26 11.52
CA VAL A 584 9.91 28.52 11.24
C VAL A 584 9.36 29.61 12.17
N ASP A 585 9.62 29.53 13.47
CA ASP A 585 9.17 30.52 14.44
C ASP A 585 9.80 31.89 14.16
N ASP A 586 11.08 31.92 13.83
CA ASP A 586 11.79 33.14 13.48
C ASP A 586 11.25 33.76 12.20
N PHE A 587 11.03 32.98 11.14
CA PHE A 587 10.40 33.46 9.92
C PHE A 587 8.99 33.99 10.16
N ASN A 588 8.18 33.28 10.93
CA ASN A 588 6.81 33.72 11.20
C ASN A 588 6.75 35.06 11.98
N LYS A 589 7.69 35.25 12.93
CA LYS A 589 7.71 36.42 13.80
C LYS A 589 8.50 37.62 13.22
N SER A 590 9.52 37.35 12.38
CA SER A 590 10.38 38.40 11.81
C SER A 590 9.59 39.25 10.79
N ASN A 591 9.76 40.55 10.83
CA ASN A 591 9.29 41.46 9.78
C ASN A 591 10.31 41.63 8.63
N ASP A 592 11.57 41.33 8.88
CA ASP A 592 12.67 41.57 7.93
C ASP A 592 12.88 40.39 6.97
N LYS A 593 12.55 39.17 7.37
CA LYS A 593 12.71 37.98 6.54
C LYS A 593 11.53 37.81 5.60
N LYS A 594 11.78 38.10 4.32
CA LYS A 594 10.77 38.12 3.28
C LYS A 594 10.62 36.78 2.56
N VAL A 595 11.72 36.07 2.37
CA VAL A 595 11.78 34.84 1.58
C VAL A 595 12.19 33.65 2.45
N PHE A 596 11.54 32.50 2.25
CA PHE A 596 11.98 31.24 2.85
C PHE A 596 12.28 30.24 1.73
N LEU A 597 13.56 29.90 1.57
CA LEU A 597 14.03 28.89 0.62
C LEU A 597 13.92 27.51 1.28
N ILE A 598 13.17 26.60 0.68
CA ILE A 598 12.86 25.31 1.29
C ILE A 598 13.07 24.19 0.25
N SER A 599 13.84 23.17 0.59
CA SER A 599 13.89 21.99 -0.26
C SER A 599 12.56 21.22 -0.18
N LEU A 600 12.00 20.83 -1.33
CA LEU A 600 10.66 20.23 -1.42
C LEU A 600 10.50 19.03 -0.49
N LYS A 601 11.52 18.16 -0.40
CA LYS A 601 11.50 17.00 0.53
C LYS A 601 11.51 17.40 2.00
N ALA A 602 12.19 18.46 2.38
CA ALA A 602 12.24 18.94 3.77
C ALA A 602 10.99 19.76 4.13
N GLY A 603 10.42 20.48 3.16
CA GLY A 603 9.19 21.26 3.34
C GLY A 603 7.91 20.43 3.43
N GLY A 604 7.92 19.20 2.91
CA GLY A 604 6.77 18.30 2.93
C GLY A 604 6.32 17.86 4.34
N THR A 605 7.04 18.20 5.41
CA THR A 605 6.77 17.68 6.75
C THR A 605 6.60 18.78 7.81
N GLY A 606 5.37 18.87 8.37
CA GLY A 606 5.08 19.46 9.69
C GLY A 606 5.31 20.96 9.93
N LEU A 607 5.76 21.71 8.95
CA LEU A 607 6.01 23.15 9.10
C LEU A 607 4.71 23.95 9.15
N ASN A 608 4.63 24.97 9.99
CA ASN A 608 3.53 25.93 10.03
C ASN A 608 4.02 27.31 9.57
N LEU A 609 3.70 27.68 8.33
CA LEU A 609 4.20 28.89 7.67
C LEU A 609 3.05 29.83 7.26
N THR A 610 2.04 29.98 8.12
CA THR A 610 0.84 30.80 7.85
C THR A 610 1.10 32.29 7.76
N SER A 611 2.28 32.78 8.09
CA SER A 611 2.68 34.16 7.84
C SER A 611 2.96 34.44 6.36
N ALA A 612 3.21 33.40 5.55
CA ALA A 612 3.41 33.55 4.12
C ALA A 612 2.06 33.45 3.37
N SER A 613 1.89 34.30 2.36
CA SER A 613 0.71 34.31 1.50
C SER A 613 1.05 34.09 0.02
N MET A 614 2.31 33.83 -0.30
CA MET A 614 2.74 33.43 -1.64
C MET A 614 3.64 32.22 -1.58
N VAL A 615 3.39 31.26 -2.45
CA VAL A 615 4.17 30.03 -2.60
C VAL A 615 4.64 29.92 -4.04
N ILE A 616 5.92 29.73 -4.25
CA ILE A 616 6.50 29.56 -5.57
C ILE A 616 7.14 28.18 -5.66
N HIS A 617 6.63 27.33 -6.55
CA HIS A 617 7.30 26.11 -6.97
C HIS A 617 8.22 26.47 -8.13
N PHE A 618 9.51 26.52 -7.85
CA PHE A 618 10.52 26.91 -8.84
C PHE A 618 10.70 25.83 -9.92
N ASP A 619 10.48 24.59 -9.55
CA ASP A 619 10.47 23.43 -10.46
C ASP A 619 9.29 22.50 -10.14
N PRO A 620 8.57 21.98 -11.17
CA PRO A 620 7.47 21.06 -10.98
C PRO A 620 7.97 19.66 -10.57
N TRP A 621 7.18 18.96 -9.74
CA TRP A 621 7.47 17.61 -9.28
C TRP A 621 6.50 16.60 -9.91
N PHE A 622 6.94 15.34 -10.16
CA PHE A 622 6.10 14.31 -10.74
C PHE A 622 4.87 13.94 -9.90
N ASN A 623 4.96 14.13 -8.58
CA ASN A 623 3.86 13.85 -7.68
C ASN A 623 3.20 15.14 -7.21
N PRO A 624 1.97 15.46 -7.69
CA PRO A 624 1.26 16.68 -7.31
C PRO A 624 0.92 16.73 -5.81
N ALA A 625 0.76 15.58 -5.15
CA ALA A 625 0.49 15.53 -3.72
C ALA A 625 1.61 16.17 -2.88
N VAL A 626 2.87 15.98 -3.28
CA VAL A 626 4.02 16.58 -2.57
C VAL A 626 4.06 18.12 -2.76
N GLU A 627 3.70 18.62 -3.92
CA GLU A 627 3.58 20.07 -4.16
C GLU A 627 2.43 20.68 -3.34
N ASN A 628 1.28 20.00 -3.34
CA ASN A 628 0.14 20.39 -2.54
C ASN A 628 0.49 20.40 -1.05
N GLN A 629 1.17 19.35 -0.54
CA GLN A 629 1.67 19.32 0.82
C GLN A 629 2.57 20.52 1.16
N ALA A 630 3.45 20.91 0.24
CA ALA A 630 4.32 22.07 0.42
C ALA A 630 3.53 23.38 0.44
N SER A 631 2.59 23.58 -0.48
CA SER A 631 1.71 24.76 -0.53
C SER A 631 0.80 24.85 0.70
N ASP A 632 0.34 23.73 1.22
CA ASP A 632 -0.51 23.65 2.40
C ASP A 632 0.21 24.03 3.71
N ARG A 633 1.52 24.29 3.67
CA ARG A 633 2.24 24.89 4.81
C ARG A 633 1.86 26.35 5.02
N ALA A 634 1.49 27.05 3.95
CA ALA A 634 0.94 28.41 4.00
C ALA A 634 -0.59 28.41 4.07
N HIS A 635 -1.25 27.49 3.35
CA HIS A 635 -2.72 27.42 3.26
C HIS A 635 -3.31 26.44 4.29
N ARG A 636 -3.39 26.85 5.53
CA ARG A 636 -3.94 26.06 6.65
C ARG A 636 -4.61 26.96 7.68
N MET A 637 -5.27 26.36 8.68
CA MET A 637 -5.91 27.10 9.77
C MET A 637 -4.95 28.13 10.37
N GLY A 638 -5.45 29.38 10.51
CA GLY A 638 -4.68 30.53 10.95
C GLY A 638 -4.18 31.43 9.81
N GLN A 639 -4.33 31.03 8.54
CA GLN A 639 -4.10 31.91 7.40
C GLN A 639 -5.21 32.95 7.30
N LYS A 640 -4.82 34.21 7.11
CA LYS A 640 -5.75 35.36 7.03
C LYS A 640 -5.84 35.96 5.62
N ASN A 641 -4.89 35.60 4.76
CA ASN A 641 -4.77 36.16 3.41
C ASN A 641 -4.98 35.10 2.34
N VAL A 642 -5.44 35.50 1.16
CA VAL A 642 -5.44 34.66 -0.03
C VAL A 642 -4.02 34.15 -0.29
N VAL A 643 -3.89 32.85 -0.54
CA VAL A 643 -2.60 32.24 -0.84
C VAL A 643 -2.45 32.02 -2.33
N ASP A 644 -1.51 32.76 -2.94
CA ASP A 644 -1.14 32.56 -4.34
C ASP A 644 -0.06 31.48 -4.46
N VAL A 645 -0.32 30.48 -5.27
CA VAL A 645 0.62 29.39 -5.59
C VAL A 645 1.02 29.52 -7.04
N ILE A 646 2.29 29.84 -7.27
CA ILE A 646 2.86 30.01 -8.62
C ILE A 646 3.75 28.81 -8.94
N LYS A 647 3.51 28.16 -10.08
CA LYS A 647 4.38 27.13 -10.64
C LYS A 647 5.14 27.70 -11.83
N LEU A 648 6.48 27.79 -11.71
CA LEU A 648 7.33 28.23 -12.81
C LEU A 648 7.68 27.04 -13.70
N ILE A 649 7.34 27.10 -14.98
CA ILE A 649 7.46 26.00 -15.95
C ILE A 649 8.29 26.49 -17.14
N SER A 650 9.41 25.84 -17.44
CA SER A 650 10.19 26.14 -18.65
C SER A 650 9.46 25.62 -19.87
N LYS A 651 9.14 26.51 -20.81
CA LYS A 651 8.41 26.21 -22.03
C LYS A 651 9.25 25.33 -22.99
N ASP A 652 8.61 24.48 -23.76
CA ASP A 652 9.23 23.55 -24.70
C ASP A 652 10.22 22.59 -24.01
N THR A 653 9.93 22.14 -22.77
CA THR A 653 10.81 21.25 -22.01
C THR A 653 10.08 20.06 -21.38
N VAL A 654 10.85 19.18 -20.79
CA VAL A 654 10.32 18.06 -19.98
C VAL A 654 9.39 18.52 -18.84
N GLU A 655 9.49 19.78 -18.39
CA GLU A 655 8.63 20.29 -17.31
C GLU A 655 7.16 20.42 -17.73
N GLU A 656 6.88 20.82 -18.97
CA GLU A 656 5.50 20.85 -19.49
C GLU A 656 4.88 19.46 -19.52
N LYS A 657 5.67 18.46 -19.93
CA LYS A 657 5.23 17.07 -19.92
C LYS A 657 4.97 16.53 -18.51
N VAL A 658 5.82 16.93 -17.53
CA VAL A 658 5.60 16.61 -16.11
C VAL A 658 4.26 17.20 -15.63
N ILE A 659 3.93 18.43 -16.02
CA ILE A 659 2.65 19.05 -15.64
C ILE A 659 1.46 18.31 -16.29
N ALA A 660 1.53 17.98 -17.58
CA ALA A 660 0.48 17.19 -18.24
C ALA A 660 0.24 15.84 -17.56
N MET A 661 1.32 15.16 -17.15
CA MET A 661 1.24 13.92 -16.38
C MET A 661 0.66 14.11 -14.97
N GLN A 662 0.94 15.25 -14.31
CA GLN A 662 0.33 15.57 -13.02
C GLN A 662 -1.19 15.70 -13.15
N GLU A 663 -1.67 16.36 -14.21
CA GLU A 663 -3.09 16.61 -14.44
C GLU A 663 -3.85 15.31 -14.69
N SER A 664 -3.35 14.45 -15.56
CA SER A 664 -3.96 13.14 -15.81
C SER A 664 -4.01 12.25 -14.56
N LYS A 665 -2.97 12.30 -13.71
CA LYS A 665 -2.95 11.57 -12.44
C LYS A 665 -3.91 12.14 -11.41
N LYS A 666 -4.06 13.46 -11.35
CA LYS A 666 -4.96 14.13 -10.40
C LYS A 666 -6.41 13.76 -10.67
N GLU A 667 -6.85 13.78 -11.92
CA GLU A 667 -8.20 13.36 -12.31
C GLU A 667 -8.47 11.91 -11.91
N LEU A 668 -7.55 10.99 -12.19
CA LEU A 668 -7.68 9.57 -11.82
C LEU A 668 -7.76 9.33 -10.31
N ILE A 669 -6.96 10.03 -9.52
CA ILE A 669 -6.96 9.89 -8.05
C ILE A 669 -8.26 10.47 -7.48
N GLU A 670 -8.71 11.61 -7.96
CA GLU A 670 -9.97 12.23 -7.54
C GLU A 670 -11.17 11.34 -7.89
N ASP A 671 -11.18 10.70 -9.03
CA ASP A 671 -12.22 9.75 -9.44
C ASP A 671 -12.27 8.51 -8.54
N ILE A 672 -11.13 7.93 -8.19
CA ILE A 672 -11.04 6.77 -7.30
C ILE A 672 -11.52 7.11 -5.88
N ILE A 673 -11.20 8.31 -5.40
CA ILE A 673 -11.47 8.69 -4.00
C ILE A 673 -12.83 9.36 -3.86
N ASN A 674 -13.26 10.18 -4.83
CA ASN A 674 -14.45 11.05 -4.72
C ASN A 674 -15.72 10.51 -5.39
N SER A 675 -15.73 9.34 -6.01
CA SER A 675 -16.95 8.67 -6.51
C SER A 675 -17.47 8.93 -7.92
N ASN A 676 -16.70 9.53 -8.85
CA ASN A 676 -17.17 9.81 -10.21
C ASN A 676 -16.49 8.91 -11.27
N LEU A 677 -16.63 7.57 -11.13
CA LEU A 677 -15.98 6.60 -12.01
C LEU A 677 -16.87 6.19 -13.19
N GLU A 678 -16.99 7.01 -14.22
CA GLU A 678 -17.52 6.51 -15.51
C GLU A 678 -16.43 6.24 -16.57
N ASN A 679 -15.20 6.77 -16.43
CA ASN A 679 -14.16 6.70 -17.47
C ASN A 679 -12.72 6.62 -16.92
N SER A 680 -12.39 5.73 -15.99
CA SER A 680 -11.01 5.65 -15.45
C SER A 680 -10.08 4.80 -16.32
N THR A 681 -9.03 5.42 -16.82
CA THR A 681 -7.82 4.76 -17.34
C THR A 681 -6.91 4.36 -16.19
N SER A 682 -6.34 3.15 -16.20
CA SER A 682 -5.57 2.60 -15.08
C SER A 682 -4.37 3.47 -14.68
N LEU A 683 -4.15 3.62 -13.36
CA LEU A 683 -2.93 4.18 -12.77
C LEU A 683 -1.72 3.29 -13.08
N LYS A 684 -1.16 3.38 -14.27
CA LYS A 684 0.09 2.68 -14.61
C LYS A 684 1.28 3.40 -14.00
N LYS A 685 2.24 2.62 -13.48
CA LYS A 685 3.61 3.13 -13.29
C LYS A 685 4.10 3.64 -14.63
N LEU A 686 4.85 4.75 -14.62
CA LEU A 686 5.59 5.21 -15.79
C LEU A 686 6.38 4.03 -16.36
N SER A 687 5.96 3.56 -17.54
CA SER A 687 6.69 2.54 -18.27
C SER A 687 7.95 3.14 -18.89
N ARG A 688 8.84 2.30 -19.38
CA ARG A 688 9.99 2.73 -20.16
C ARG A 688 9.55 3.47 -21.42
N GLU A 689 8.47 3.00 -22.05
CA GLU A 689 7.85 3.62 -23.21
C GLU A 689 7.35 5.03 -22.90
N ASP A 690 6.63 5.22 -21.80
CA ASP A 690 6.14 6.55 -21.36
C ASP A 690 7.30 7.53 -21.15
N ILE A 691 8.45 7.03 -20.65
CA ILE A 691 9.64 7.87 -20.45
C ILE A 691 10.31 8.19 -21.79
N ILE A 692 10.37 7.23 -22.71
CA ILE A 692 10.93 7.43 -24.06
C ILE A 692 10.07 8.42 -24.83
N ASP A 693 8.75 8.34 -24.75
CA ASP A 693 7.80 9.30 -25.34
C ASP A 693 8.01 10.73 -24.83
N LEU A 694 8.48 10.87 -23.57
CA LEU A 694 8.89 12.18 -23.04
C LEU A 694 10.06 12.78 -23.83
N PHE A 695 10.89 11.97 -24.46
CA PHE A 695 12.02 12.43 -25.27
C PHE A 695 11.68 12.59 -26.76
N GLU A 696 10.73 11.79 -27.32
CA GLU A 696 10.46 11.74 -28.76
C GLU A 696 9.80 13.01 -29.32
N ASN A 697 8.95 13.67 -28.54
CA ASN A 697 8.19 14.86 -28.98
C ASN A 697 8.80 16.18 -28.49
N MET A 698 10.14 16.26 -28.35
CA MET A 698 10.87 17.48 -28.01
C MET A 698 11.63 17.99 -29.23
N ASP A 699 10.96 18.65 -30.18
CA ASP A 699 11.59 19.32 -31.34
C ASP A 699 12.01 20.74 -31.06
#